data_11607ac2105d561548f27ecbffa8184d
#
_entry.id   11607ac2105d561548f27ecbffa8184d
#
_cell.length_a   1.000
_cell.length_b   1.000
_cell.length_c   1.000
_cell.angle_alpha   90.00
_cell.angle_beta   90.00
_cell.angle_gamma   90.00
#
_symmetry.space_group_name_H-M   'P 1'
#
loop_
_entity.id
_entity.type
_entity.pdbx_description
1 polymer ?
#
loop_
_entity_poly.entity_id
_entity_poly.type
_entity_poly.pdbx_seq_one_letter_code
_entity_poly.pdbx_strand_id
1 'polypeptide(L)'
;MELASKYDPQNVEAKWYEYWLNNKLFSSKPDGREPYTVVIPPPNVTGVLHMGHMLNNTIQDILVRHARMEGKNACWVPGTDHASIATEAKVVNKLAQEGINKADLTREEFLKHAWAWTDEHGGIILKQLRKLGCSCDWERTAFTMDEKRSKSVIKVFCDLYNKGLIYRGVRMVNWDPSAETALSDEEVVYKDEHSKLYNLKYYIAPEDQSKVERKHDDNVMHKDDKGYYAVVATTRPETIMGDTAMCINPDDVKNTWLKGLHVIVPLVGRCIPIIEDSYVDIQFGTGCLKVTPAHDINDHALGLKHGLETIDIFNDNGTLSEAAGLYVGQDRMEVRKQIAIDLKTADLMEKVEDYDNKVGYSERTNVPIEPKLSTQWFLSMQHFADIALEPVMSDEIEFYPKKYKNTYRHWLENIKDWCISRQLWWGHRIPAYYFKDQNGKPATVVAETDEKALEQAKAINPNITMADLEQENDSLDTWFSSWLWPISVFDGINNPDNEEIKYYYPTSDLVTAPDIIFFWVARMIMAGYEYRQTFPFKHVYFTGIVRDNIGRKMSKSLGNSPDPLELIEKYGADGVRMGMMLSAPAGNDILFDESLCEQGRNFNNKIWNAFRLVQGWETADIEQPKANKIAIKWFDAKLKEVNAEMEEQFKSYRISEALMTVYKLFWDEFSSWYLEMIKPEYGKPIDKQTYDATLRFFDTLLKMLHPFMPFITEELWQHIFDRNEGESIMLEKLELALPTDEEKTLIAEIENMKQIVGGIRTVRNQKNIAPKVLLSLEVVGKNNYEAYNCVIAKMANLESINAVDEKSSDASAFMVGTDSFAVPLGNLIDVKAEIEKLEKELAHLEGFLKGVKAKLSNENFVAHAPEAVIAKERKKQSDSEEKIETIKANIEELRKK
;
A
#
# COMPACT_ATOMS: atom_id res chain seq x y z
N MET A 1 -42.49 3.77 -3.35
CA MET A 1 -42.05 2.76 -4.36
C MET A 1 -41.70 1.49 -3.60
N GLU A 2 -42.19 0.32 -4.03
CA GLU A 2 -41.94 -0.94 -3.33
C GLU A 2 -40.47 -1.36 -3.58
N LEU A 3 -39.73 -1.64 -2.50
CA LEU A 3 -38.33 -2.07 -2.59
C LEU A 3 -38.24 -3.47 -3.20
N ALA A 4 -37.23 -3.67 -4.08
CA ALA A 4 -36.95 -4.97 -4.67
C ALA A 4 -36.71 -6.06 -3.58
N SER A 5 -37.06 -7.30 -3.88
CA SER A 5 -36.91 -8.43 -2.93
C SER A 5 -35.46 -8.71 -2.58
N LYS A 6 -34.50 -8.32 -3.42
CA LYS A 6 -33.05 -8.45 -3.23
C LYS A 6 -32.38 -7.14 -3.64
N TYR A 7 -31.26 -6.84 -3.00
CA TYR A 7 -30.35 -5.77 -3.40
C TYR A 7 -29.67 -6.13 -4.73
N ASP A 8 -29.76 -5.21 -5.69
CA ASP A 8 -29.09 -5.32 -6.99
C ASP A 8 -28.06 -4.18 -7.13
N PRO A 9 -26.78 -4.44 -6.79
CA PRO A 9 -25.76 -3.40 -6.78
C PRO A 9 -25.55 -2.78 -8.15
N GLN A 10 -25.58 -3.53 -9.25
CA GLN A 10 -25.26 -3.01 -10.58
C GLN A 10 -26.23 -1.90 -11.04
N ASN A 11 -27.53 -2.12 -10.84
CA ASN A 11 -28.54 -1.12 -11.18
C ASN A 11 -28.49 0.09 -10.24
N VAL A 12 -28.27 -0.13 -8.95
CA VAL A 12 -28.18 0.92 -7.93
C VAL A 12 -26.95 1.79 -8.15
N GLU A 13 -25.80 1.18 -8.40
CA GLU A 13 -24.53 1.87 -8.62
C GLU A 13 -24.55 2.76 -9.87
N ALA A 14 -25.06 2.24 -10.99
CA ALA A 14 -25.17 3.03 -12.21
C ALA A 14 -26.11 4.22 -12.04
N LYS A 15 -27.30 3.99 -11.45
CA LYS A 15 -28.31 5.01 -11.17
C LYS A 15 -27.74 6.16 -10.35
N TRP A 16 -27.13 5.85 -9.18
CA TRP A 16 -26.71 6.89 -8.26
C TRP A 16 -25.45 7.61 -8.73
N TYR A 17 -24.52 6.90 -9.38
CA TYR A 17 -23.33 7.56 -9.90
C TYR A 17 -23.70 8.59 -10.98
N GLU A 18 -24.63 8.25 -11.86
CA GLU A 18 -25.15 9.19 -12.86
C GLU A 18 -25.90 10.37 -12.21
N TYR A 19 -26.71 10.09 -11.19
CA TYR A 19 -27.42 11.12 -10.43
C TYR A 19 -26.44 12.13 -9.81
N TRP A 20 -25.37 11.64 -9.15
CA TRP A 20 -24.37 12.50 -8.53
C TRP A 20 -23.64 13.36 -9.54
N LEU A 21 -23.31 12.81 -10.70
CA LEU A 21 -22.65 13.55 -11.79
C LEU A 21 -23.57 14.62 -12.39
N ASN A 22 -24.81 14.29 -12.68
CA ASN A 22 -25.79 15.20 -13.27
C ASN A 22 -26.10 16.38 -12.37
N ASN A 23 -26.14 16.15 -11.05
CA ASN A 23 -26.34 17.20 -10.06
C ASN A 23 -25.04 17.88 -9.59
N LYS A 24 -23.89 17.53 -10.19
CA LYS A 24 -22.57 18.11 -9.89
C LYS A 24 -22.18 18.04 -8.41
N LEU A 25 -22.57 16.97 -7.70
CA LEU A 25 -22.38 16.84 -6.25
C LEU A 25 -20.91 16.67 -5.85
N PHE A 26 -20.04 16.35 -6.79
CA PHE A 26 -18.60 16.25 -6.57
C PHE A 26 -17.83 17.53 -6.90
N SER A 27 -18.45 18.47 -7.59
CA SER A 27 -17.80 19.69 -8.05
C SER A 27 -17.55 20.66 -6.91
N SER A 28 -16.38 21.28 -6.90
CA SER A 28 -15.96 22.25 -5.89
C SER A 28 -15.55 23.56 -6.55
N LYS A 29 -15.94 24.67 -5.94
CA LYS A 29 -15.47 26.02 -6.27
C LYS A 29 -15.14 26.75 -4.98
N PRO A 30 -14.14 27.65 -4.97
CA PRO A 30 -13.87 28.50 -3.80
C PRO A 30 -15.14 29.16 -3.29
N ASP A 31 -15.42 29.02 -1.99
CA ASP A 31 -16.55 29.66 -1.30
C ASP A 31 -16.17 29.99 0.15
N GLY A 32 -17.16 30.32 1.01
CA GLY A 32 -16.90 30.68 2.41
C GLY A 32 -16.70 29.51 3.37
N ARG A 33 -16.80 28.24 2.91
CA ARG A 33 -16.60 27.06 3.74
C ARG A 33 -15.10 26.75 3.90
N GLU A 34 -14.76 25.98 4.93
CA GLU A 34 -13.44 25.42 5.09
C GLU A 34 -13.14 24.44 3.95
N PRO A 35 -12.04 24.61 3.19
CA PRO A 35 -11.67 23.65 2.16
C PRO A 35 -11.17 22.34 2.76
N TYR A 36 -11.55 21.25 2.15
CA TYR A 36 -10.90 19.94 2.35
C TYR A 36 -10.44 19.42 1.01
N THR A 37 -9.13 19.47 0.79
CA THR A 37 -8.54 19.21 -0.51
C THR A 37 -7.70 17.97 -0.49
N VAL A 38 -7.94 17.06 -1.43
CA VAL A 38 -7.13 15.87 -1.68
C VAL A 38 -6.73 15.85 -3.15
N VAL A 39 -5.47 15.54 -3.42
CA VAL A 39 -4.97 15.27 -4.77
C VAL A 39 -4.69 13.79 -4.90
N ILE A 40 -5.21 13.17 -5.95
CA ILE A 40 -4.98 11.74 -6.19
C ILE A 40 -3.49 11.48 -6.44
N PRO A 41 -2.88 10.39 -5.91
CA PRO A 41 -1.65 9.86 -6.48
C PRO A 41 -1.93 9.46 -7.94
N PRO A 42 -1.45 10.23 -8.94
CA PRO A 42 -1.91 10.03 -10.31
C PRO A 42 -1.42 8.66 -10.84
N PRO A 43 -2.33 7.73 -11.17
CA PRO A 43 -1.94 6.43 -11.67
C PRO A 43 -1.22 6.53 -13.02
N ASN A 44 -0.21 5.69 -13.20
CA ASN A 44 0.53 5.57 -14.46
C ASN A 44 -0.37 5.05 -15.58
N VAL A 45 -0.34 5.68 -16.76
CA VAL A 45 -1.09 5.26 -17.95
C VAL A 45 -0.52 3.99 -18.62
N THR A 46 -0.03 3.05 -17.84
CA THR A 46 0.60 1.81 -18.28
C THR A 46 -0.36 0.61 -18.35
N GLY A 47 -1.63 0.81 -18.02
CA GLY A 47 -2.68 -0.21 -18.08
C GLY A 47 -3.78 0.01 -17.03
N VAL A 48 -4.50 -1.06 -16.66
CA VAL A 48 -5.63 -1.05 -15.72
C VAL A 48 -5.15 -0.92 -14.26
N LEU A 49 -6.00 -0.49 -13.34
CA LEU A 49 -5.71 -0.43 -11.91
C LEU A 49 -5.61 -1.84 -11.30
N HIS A 50 -4.92 -1.98 -10.18
CA HIS A 50 -4.82 -3.20 -9.38
C HIS A 50 -5.37 -2.98 -7.96
N MET A 51 -5.45 -4.02 -7.13
CA MET A 51 -6.07 -3.95 -5.80
C MET A 51 -5.43 -2.90 -4.86
N GLY A 52 -4.14 -2.61 -5.00
CA GLY A 52 -3.50 -1.50 -4.26
C GLY A 52 -4.07 -0.13 -4.59
N HIS A 53 -4.42 0.11 -5.85
CA HIS A 53 -5.12 1.35 -6.24
C HIS A 53 -6.56 1.37 -5.70
N MET A 54 -7.26 0.22 -5.66
CA MET A 54 -8.59 0.13 -5.09
C MET A 54 -8.58 0.51 -3.61
N LEU A 55 -7.63 -0.02 -2.84
CA LEU A 55 -7.44 0.35 -1.44
C LEU A 55 -7.18 1.85 -1.26
N ASN A 56 -6.18 2.36 -1.97
CA ASN A 56 -5.75 3.75 -1.87
C ASN A 56 -6.89 4.73 -2.17
N ASN A 57 -7.62 4.50 -3.27
CA ASN A 57 -8.71 5.38 -3.68
C ASN A 57 -9.97 5.21 -2.80
N THR A 58 -10.22 4.03 -2.25
CA THR A 58 -11.29 3.83 -1.27
C THR A 58 -11.05 4.65 -0.01
N ILE A 59 -9.81 4.68 0.51
CA ILE A 59 -9.45 5.48 1.69
C ILE A 59 -9.62 6.96 1.39
N GLN A 60 -9.13 7.45 0.25
CA GLN A 60 -9.31 8.84 -0.16
C GLN A 60 -10.79 9.21 -0.23
N ASP A 61 -11.62 8.39 -0.87
CA ASP A 61 -13.06 8.64 -1.01
C ASP A 61 -13.78 8.67 0.34
N ILE A 62 -13.40 7.79 1.27
CA ILE A 62 -13.95 7.78 2.63
C ILE A 62 -13.66 9.11 3.32
N LEU A 63 -12.42 9.58 3.30
CA LEU A 63 -12.02 10.85 3.91
C LEU A 63 -12.72 12.04 3.26
N VAL A 64 -12.80 12.06 1.94
CA VAL A 64 -13.47 13.15 1.18
C VAL A 64 -14.97 13.17 1.45
N ARG A 65 -15.65 12.02 1.50
CA ARG A 65 -17.07 11.94 1.82
C ARG A 65 -17.35 12.34 3.27
N HIS A 66 -16.52 11.90 4.21
CA HIS A 66 -16.62 12.29 5.60
C HIS A 66 -16.48 13.80 5.75
N ALA A 67 -15.46 14.42 5.16
CA ALA A 67 -15.28 15.88 5.20
C ALA A 67 -16.45 16.65 4.55
N ARG A 68 -17.02 16.13 3.45
CA ARG A 68 -18.22 16.73 2.82
C ARG A 68 -19.41 16.69 3.75
N MET A 69 -19.61 15.59 4.49
CA MET A 69 -20.68 15.45 5.48
C MET A 69 -20.42 16.26 6.74
N GLU A 70 -19.19 16.66 7.05
CA GLU A 70 -18.89 17.69 8.06
C GLU A 70 -19.27 19.11 7.57
N GLY A 71 -19.64 19.27 6.31
CA GLY A 71 -20.01 20.56 5.70
C GLY A 71 -18.84 21.35 5.14
N LYS A 72 -17.65 20.75 5.01
CA LYS A 72 -16.50 21.36 4.35
C LYS A 72 -16.70 21.41 2.84
N ASN A 73 -15.96 22.29 2.17
CA ASN A 73 -15.89 22.31 0.72
C ASN A 73 -14.86 21.28 0.24
N ALA A 74 -15.34 20.06 0.00
CA ALA A 74 -14.48 18.95 -0.37
C ALA A 74 -14.12 19.00 -1.86
N CYS A 75 -12.81 19.04 -2.16
CA CYS A 75 -12.25 19.04 -3.50
C CYS A 75 -11.27 17.88 -3.63
N TRP A 76 -11.64 16.85 -4.39
CA TRP A 76 -10.75 15.74 -4.72
C TRP A 76 -10.38 15.78 -6.19
N VAL A 77 -9.13 16.15 -6.47
CA VAL A 77 -8.62 16.33 -7.85
C VAL A 77 -8.15 15.00 -8.42
N PRO A 78 -8.81 14.47 -9.47
CA PRO A 78 -8.37 13.27 -10.15
C PRO A 78 -7.31 13.58 -11.20
N GLY A 79 -6.55 12.56 -11.60
CA GLY A 79 -5.60 12.69 -12.70
C GLY A 79 -4.83 11.42 -12.98
N THR A 80 -3.93 11.50 -13.97
CA THR A 80 -3.07 10.39 -14.39
C THR A 80 -1.65 10.89 -14.65
N ASP A 81 -0.66 9.99 -14.53
CA ASP A 81 0.75 10.26 -14.80
C ASP A 81 1.19 9.66 -16.13
N HIS A 82 1.99 10.40 -16.89
CA HIS A 82 2.52 9.95 -18.17
C HIS A 82 3.57 8.84 -18.04
N ALA A 83 4.20 8.70 -16.87
CA ALA A 83 5.08 7.59 -16.47
C ALA A 83 6.19 7.28 -17.48
N SER A 84 6.89 8.30 -17.93
CA SER A 84 8.02 8.29 -18.91
C SER A 84 8.51 6.90 -19.39
N ILE A 85 9.44 6.28 -18.69
CA ILE A 85 10.08 5.00 -19.07
C ILE A 85 9.03 3.88 -19.20
N ALA A 86 8.11 3.78 -18.23
CA ALA A 86 7.17 2.66 -18.18
C ALA A 86 6.17 2.70 -19.34
N THR A 87 5.71 3.89 -19.72
CA THR A 87 4.80 4.08 -20.85
C THR A 87 5.54 3.91 -22.19
N GLU A 88 6.72 4.50 -22.34
CA GLU A 88 7.53 4.35 -23.54
C GLU A 88 7.84 2.88 -23.82
N ALA A 89 8.24 2.10 -22.80
CA ALA A 89 8.47 0.67 -22.96
C ALA A 89 7.24 -0.10 -23.44
N LYS A 90 6.03 0.27 -22.95
CA LYS A 90 4.76 -0.34 -23.41
C LYS A 90 4.46 0.00 -24.85
N VAL A 91 4.67 1.26 -25.26
CA VAL A 91 4.46 1.71 -26.64
C VAL A 91 5.45 1.01 -27.59
N VAL A 92 6.75 0.95 -27.23
CA VAL A 92 7.78 0.24 -28.00
C VAL A 92 7.42 -1.24 -28.17
N ASN A 93 6.99 -1.91 -27.09
CA ASN A 93 6.57 -3.31 -27.17
C ASN A 93 5.35 -3.51 -28.09
N LYS A 94 4.37 -2.61 -28.04
CA LYS A 94 3.20 -2.64 -28.94
C LYS A 94 3.64 -2.47 -30.40
N LEU A 95 4.47 -1.48 -30.69
CA LEU A 95 5.00 -1.23 -32.02
C LEU A 95 5.79 -2.42 -32.56
N ALA A 96 6.64 -3.06 -31.72
CA ALA A 96 7.38 -4.27 -32.09
C ALA A 96 6.45 -5.43 -32.47
N GLN A 97 5.33 -5.62 -31.75
CA GLN A 97 4.31 -6.61 -32.11
C GLN A 97 3.61 -6.29 -33.45
N GLU A 98 3.52 -5.02 -33.81
CA GLU A 98 3.00 -4.53 -35.09
C GLU A 98 4.06 -4.54 -36.21
N GLY A 99 5.31 -4.94 -35.90
CA GLY A 99 6.42 -5.01 -36.84
C GLY A 99 7.12 -3.67 -37.09
N ILE A 100 6.90 -2.68 -36.22
CA ILE A 100 7.48 -1.32 -36.32
C ILE A 100 8.61 -1.20 -35.30
N ASN A 101 9.81 -0.80 -35.75
CA ASN A 101 10.93 -0.51 -34.87
C ASN A 101 10.97 0.97 -34.53
N LYS A 102 11.12 1.33 -33.26
CA LYS A 102 11.27 2.74 -32.82
C LYS A 102 12.40 3.46 -33.57
N ALA A 103 13.51 2.76 -33.84
CA ALA A 103 14.65 3.35 -34.55
C ALA A 103 14.34 3.84 -35.98
N ASP A 104 13.25 3.33 -36.58
CA ASP A 104 12.81 3.70 -37.92
C ASP A 104 11.84 4.92 -37.93
N LEU A 105 11.48 5.41 -36.73
CA LEU A 105 10.54 6.53 -36.55
C LEU A 105 11.28 7.83 -36.20
N THR A 106 10.67 8.94 -36.61
CA THR A 106 10.99 10.27 -36.02
C THR A 106 10.36 10.39 -34.60
N ARG A 107 10.85 11.34 -33.81
CA ARG A 107 10.27 11.67 -32.50
C ARG A 107 8.77 11.99 -32.61
N GLU A 108 8.38 12.77 -33.58
CA GLU A 108 7.00 13.20 -33.84
C GLU A 108 6.08 12.03 -34.19
N GLU A 109 6.58 11.08 -34.99
CA GLU A 109 5.85 9.87 -35.34
C GLU A 109 5.66 8.97 -34.10
N PHE A 110 6.71 8.74 -33.35
CA PHE A 110 6.63 7.98 -32.10
C PHE A 110 5.65 8.61 -31.09
N LEU A 111 5.72 9.93 -30.89
CA LEU A 111 4.82 10.63 -29.99
C LEU A 111 3.34 10.49 -30.36
N LYS A 112 2.97 10.37 -31.64
CA LYS A 112 1.59 10.08 -32.05
C LYS A 112 1.11 8.73 -31.48
N HIS A 113 1.95 7.71 -31.54
CA HIS A 113 1.63 6.40 -30.95
C HIS A 113 1.54 6.45 -29.43
N ALA A 114 2.43 7.20 -28.76
CA ALA A 114 2.40 7.36 -27.32
C ALA A 114 1.17 8.12 -26.83
N TRP A 115 0.73 9.17 -27.54
CA TRP A 115 -0.52 9.86 -27.22
C TRP A 115 -1.75 8.97 -27.42
N ALA A 116 -1.82 8.22 -28.53
CA ALA A 116 -2.92 7.27 -28.75
C ALA A 116 -3.00 6.19 -27.65
N TRP A 117 -1.87 5.68 -27.18
CA TRP A 117 -1.80 4.79 -26.03
C TRP A 117 -2.35 5.43 -24.75
N THR A 118 -1.96 6.68 -24.50
CA THR A 118 -2.35 7.44 -23.31
C THR A 118 -3.85 7.73 -23.28
N ASP A 119 -4.44 8.10 -24.41
CA ASP A 119 -5.87 8.35 -24.54
C ASP A 119 -6.69 7.08 -24.27
N GLU A 120 -6.23 5.94 -24.76
CA GLU A 120 -6.88 4.64 -24.54
C GLU A 120 -6.82 4.24 -23.06
N HIS A 121 -5.64 4.20 -22.47
CA HIS A 121 -5.42 3.64 -21.12
C HIS A 121 -5.81 4.62 -20.01
N GLY A 122 -5.63 5.91 -20.20
CA GLY A 122 -6.13 6.94 -19.29
C GLY A 122 -7.64 6.90 -19.11
N GLY A 123 -8.37 6.71 -20.22
CA GLY A 123 -9.83 6.54 -20.18
C GLY A 123 -10.30 5.31 -19.40
N ILE A 124 -9.58 4.19 -19.47
CA ILE A 124 -9.89 2.97 -18.71
C ILE A 124 -9.71 3.20 -17.21
N ILE A 125 -8.60 3.81 -16.80
CA ILE A 125 -8.30 4.13 -15.38
C ILE A 125 -9.42 4.97 -14.76
N LEU A 126 -9.82 6.04 -15.43
CA LEU A 126 -10.86 6.94 -14.93
C LEU A 126 -12.24 6.23 -14.85
N LYS A 127 -12.54 5.31 -15.77
CA LYS A 127 -13.75 4.47 -15.68
C LYS A 127 -13.71 3.52 -14.49
N GLN A 128 -12.56 2.91 -14.19
CA GLN A 128 -12.41 2.03 -13.03
C GLN A 128 -12.63 2.79 -11.72
N LEU A 129 -12.09 4.00 -11.59
CA LEU A 129 -12.32 4.86 -10.42
C LEU A 129 -13.80 5.24 -10.26
N ARG A 130 -14.50 5.55 -11.35
CA ARG A 130 -15.95 5.81 -11.32
C ARG A 130 -16.74 4.58 -10.89
N LYS A 131 -16.38 3.41 -11.37
CA LYS A 131 -17.02 2.14 -10.99
C LYS A 131 -16.81 1.80 -9.50
N LEU A 132 -15.67 2.18 -8.92
CA LEU A 132 -15.42 2.06 -7.49
C LEU A 132 -16.27 3.04 -6.65
N GLY A 133 -16.86 4.03 -7.27
CA GLY A 133 -17.67 5.05 -6.57
C GLY A 133 -16.88 6.27 -6.12
N CYS A 134 -15.68 6.50 -6.66
CA CYS A 134 -14.85 7.64 -6.27
C CYS A 134 -15.55 8.97 -6.57
N SER A 135 -15.65 9.82 -5.53
CA SER A 135 -16.32 11.13 -5.58
C SER A 135 -15.38 12.28 -5.98
N CYS A 136 -14.57 12.04 -7.03
CA CYS A 136 -13.66 13.04 -7.57
C CYS A 136 -14.40 14.18 -8.27
N ASP A 137 -13.85 15.38 -8.20
CA ASP A 137 -14.26 16.49 -9.07
C ASP A 137 -13.71 16.27 -10.48
N TRP A 138 -14.50 15.55 -11.30
CA TRP A 138 -14.09 15.12 -12.65
C TRP A 138 -13.89 16.28 -13.64
N GLU A 139 -14.44 17.47 -13.36
CA GLU A 139 -14.22 18.67 -14.16
C GLU A 139 -12.76 19.16 -14.01
N ARG A 140 -12.06 18.75 -12.94
CA ARG A 140 -10.64 19.05 -12.65
C ARG A 140 -9.67 17.97 -13.07
N THR A 141 -10.13 16.97 -13.84
CA THR A 141 -9.23 15.89 -14.30
C THR A 141 -7.97 16.45 -14.94
N ALA A 142 -6.81 16.08 -14.43
CA ALA A 142 -5.52 16.59 -14.86
C ALA A 142 -4.60 15.44 -15.34
N PHE A 143 -3.69 15.79 -16.25
CA PHE A 143 -2.66 14.88 -16.74
C PHE A 143 -1.30 15.53 -16.57
N THR A 144 -0.30 14.81 -16.10
CA THR A 144 1.02 15.39 -15.82
C THR A 144 1.70 16.01 -17.04
N MET A 145 1.32 15.62 -18.27
CA MET A 145 1.81 16.18 -19.52
C MET A 145 0.80 17.07 -20.26
N ASP A 146 -0.32 17.47 -19.65
CA ASP A 146 -1.18 18.45 -20.30
C ASP A 146 -0.50 19.83 -20.38
N GLU A 147 -1.08 20.74 -21.16
CA GLU A 147 -0.46 22.04 -21.48
C GLU A 147 -0.09 22.86 -20.23
N LYS A 148 -1.00 22.96 -19.24
CA LYS A 148 -0.77 23.78 -18.03
C LYS A 148 0.32 23.17 -17.15
N ARG A 149 0.31 21.84 -16.96
CA ARG A 149 1.33 21.14 -16.16
C ARG A 149 2.67 21.15 -16.88
N SER A 150 2.69 20.97 -18.19
CA SER A 150 3.93 21.08 -18.99
C SER A 150 4.57 22.47 -18.90
N LYS A 151 3.79 23.55 -19.00
CA LYS A 151 4.29 24.92 -18.77
C LYS A 151 4.89 25.10 -17.39
N SER A 152 4.23 24.55 -16.35
CA SER A 152 4.76 24.60 -14.97
C SER A 152 6.08 23.89 -14.83
N VAL A 153 6.23 22.69 -15.42
CA VAL A 153 7.46 21.90 -15.38
C VAL A 153 8.62 22.63 -16.06
N ILE A 154 8.40 23.15 -17.25
CA ILE A 154 9.40 23.88 -18.01
C ILE A 154 9.83 25.17 -17.28
N LYS A 155 8.89 25.91 -16.71
CA LYS A 155 9.16 27.11 -15.92
C LYS A 155 10.00 26.80 -14.70
N VAL A 156 9.68 25.72 -13.97
CA VAL A 156 10.43 25.25 -12.81
C VAL A 156 11.85 24.84 -13.20
N PHE A 157 12.02 24.11 -14.30
CA PHE A 157 13.36 23.77 -14.80
C PHE A 157 14.21 25.01 -15.06
N CYS A 158 13.67 25.98 -15.79
CA CYS A 158 14.36 27.23 -16.10
C CYS A 158 14.71 28.03 -14.83
N ASP A 159 13.80 28.10 -13.87
CA ASP A 159 14.02 28.78 -12.59
C ASP A 159 15.16 28.13 -11.80
N LEU A 160 15.12 26.81 -11.62
CA LEU A 160 16.14 26.07 -10.89
C LEU A 160 17.51 26.09 -11.59
N TYR A 161 17.52 26.10 -12.92
CA TYR A 161 18.76 26.28 -13.69
C TYR A 161 19.35 27.68 -13.46
N ASN A 162 18.54 28.72 -13.50
CA ASN A 162 18.99 30.09 -13.25
C ASN A 162 19.47 30.31 -11.80
N LYS A 163 18.91 29.53 -10.84
CA LYS A 163 19.41 29.50 -9.45
C LYS A 163 20.71 28.70 -9.28
N GLY A 164 21.19 28.03 -10.32
CA GLY A 164 22.38 27.18 -10.28
C GLY A 164 22.15 25.82 -9.59
N LEU A 165 20.89 25.43 -9.34
CA LEU A 165 20.55 24.16 -8.73
C LEU A 165 20.46 23.03 -9.75
N ILE A 166 20.14 23.33 -11.01
CA ILE A 166 20.22 22.38 -12.11
C ILE A 166 21.54 22.60 -12.86
N TYR A 167 22.24 21.51 -13.13
CA TYR A 167 23.49 21.52 -13.89
C TYR A 167 23.61 20.28 -14.79
N ARG A 168 24.46 20.39 -15.82
CA ARG A 168 24.81 19.29 -16.72
C ARG A 168 26.27 18.87 -16.46
N GLY A 169 26.47 17.55 -16.28
CA GLY A 169 27.81 17.06 -15.98
C GLY A 169 27.97 15.58 -16.27
N VAL A 170 29.26 15.14 -16.36
CA VAL A 170 29.61 13.74 -16.51
C VAL A 170 29.66 13.10 -15.11
N ARG A 171 28.87 12.09 -14.86
CA ARG A 171 28.89 11.31 -13.61
C ARG A 171 28.65 9.83 -13.89
N MET A 172 29.04 8.99 -12.95
CA MET A 172 28.63 7.60 -12.91
C MET A 172 27.13 7.54 -12.57
N VAL A 173 26.35 6.93 -13.46
CA VAL A 173 24.90 6.76 -13.29
C VAL A 173 24.53 5.29 -13.36
N ASN A 174 23.38 4.93 -12.80
CA ASN A 174 22.76 3.64 -13.04
C ASN A 174 22.12 3.66 -14.45
N TRP A 175 22.53 2.77 -15.29
CA TRP A 175 22.07 2.68 -16.68
C TRP A 175 21.20 1.43 -16.87
N ASP A 176 20.06 1.59 -17.52
CA ASP A 176 19.21 0.50 -17.97
C ASP A 176 19.55 0.18 -19.44
N PRO A 177 20.25 -0.93 -19.72
CA PRO A 177 20.65 -1.25 -21.08
C PRO A 177 19.51 -1.75 -21.98
N SER A 178 18.35 -2.12 -21.40
CA SER A 178 17.17 -2.52 -22.16
C SER A 178 16.33 -1.32 -22.59
N ALA A 179 16.23 -0.31 -21.75
CA ALA A 179 15.56 0.94 -22.06
C ALA A 179 16.51 2.00 -22.65
N GLU A 180 17.82 1.72 -22.65
CA GLU A 180 18.91 2.62 -23.09
C GLU A 180 18.80 4.02 -22.45
N THR A 181 18.60 4.06 -21.12
CA THR A 181 18.41 5.32 -20.38
C THR A 181 19.01 5.27 -18.98
N ALA A 182 19.36 6.44 -18.46
CA ALA A 182 19.76 6.62 -17.06
C ALA A 182 18.57 6.42 -16.11
N LEU A 183 18.88 5.90 -14.92
CA LEU A 183 17.96 5.72 -13.80
C LEU A 183 18.44 6.55 -12.61
N SER A 184 17.52 6.99 -11.77
CA SER A 184 17.86 7.48 -10.44
C SER A 184 18.18 6.30 -9.48
N ASP A 185 18.87 6.60 -8.37
CA ASP A 185 19.25 5.56 -7.40
C ASP A 185 18.02 4.82 -6.84
N GLU A 186 16.91 5.54 -6.68
CA GLU A 186 15.66 5.00 -6.17
C GLU A 186 14.95 4.02 -7.13
N GLU A 187 15.24 4.09 -8.44
CA GLU A 187 14.69 3.20 -9.47
C GLU A 187 15.44 1.86 -9.56
N VAL A 188 16.45 1.65 -8.71
CA VAL A 188 17.24 0.41 -8.66
C VAL A 188 16.76 -0.48 -7.53
N VAL A 189 16.30 -1.68 -7.86
CA VAL A 189 15.85 -2.71 -6.92
C VAL A 189 16.94 -3.76 -6.75
N TYR A 190 17.45 -3.92 -5.54
CA TYR A 190 18.46 -4.93 -5.24
C TYR A 190 17.82 -6.29 -4.97
N LYS A 191 18.30 -7.31 -5.68
CA LYS A 191 17.88 -8.71 -5.52
C LYS A 191 19.04 -9.57 -5.07
N ASP A 192 18.73 -10.55 -4.23
CA ASP A 192 19.69 -11.59 -3.86
C ASP A 192 19.84 -12.55 -5.05
N GLU A 193 21.08 -12.71 -5.53
CA GLU A 193 21.45 -13.55 -6.66
C GLU A 193 22.49 -14.61 -6.26
N HIS A 194 22.26 -15.85 -6.71
CA HIS A 194 23.25 -16.91 -6.64
C HIS A 194 24.19 -16.79 -7.82
N SER A 195 25.29 -16.11 -7.59
CA SER A 195 26.33 -15.82 -8.59
C SER A 195 27.54 -16.77 -8.47
N LYS A 196 28.50 -16.53 -9.29
CA LYS A 196 29.84 -17.18 -9.21
C LYS A 196 30.88 -16.12 -8.91
N LEU A 197 31.84 -16.47 -8.06
CA LEU A 197 33.05 -15.70 -7.81
C LEU A 197 34.20 -16.35 -8.56
N TYR A 198 34.72 -15.62 -9.55
CA TYR A 198 35.79 -16.07 -10.41
C TYR A 198 37.12 -15.56 -9.87
N ASN A 199 38.05 -16.45 -9.54
CA ASN A 199 39.38 -16.13 -9.07
C ASN A 199 40.34 -16.22 -10.28
N LEU A 200 40.84 -15.08 -10.74
CA LEU A 200 41.59 -14.91 -11.97
C LEU A 200 43.06 -14.65 -11.71
N LYS A 201 43.96 -15.26 -12.53
CA LYS A 201 45.40 -15.07 -12.47
C LYS A 201 45.82 -13.85 -13.28
N TYR A 202 46.34 -12.82 -12.59
CA TYR A 202 46.98 -11.66 -13.20
C TYR A 202 48.49 -11.82 -13.09
N TYR A 203 49.16 -12.23 -14.16
CA TYR A 203 50.60 -12.43 -14.16
C TYR A 203 51.34 -11.13 -13.98
N ILE A 204 52.41 -11.16 -13.17
CA ILE A 204 53.33 -10.02 -13.04
C ILE A 204 53.97 -9.73 -14.41
N ALA A 205 54.05 -8.46 -14.76
CA ALA A 205 54.63 -8.04 -16.03
C ALA A 205 56.07 -8.61 -16.21
N PRO A 206 56.46 -9.01 -17.42
CA PRO A 206 57.79 -9.65 -17.68
C PRO A 206 58.94 -8.84 -17.13
N GLU A 207 58.90 -7.51 -17.25
CA GLU A 207 59.94 -6.56 -16.74
C GLU A 207 60.00 -6.53 -15.21
N ASP A 208 58.99 -6.94 -14.52
CA ASP A 208 58.89 -6.89 -13.04
C ASP A 208 59.14 -8.29 -12.41
N GLN A 209 59.20 -9.38 -13.17
CA GLN A 209 59.40 -10.72 -12.64
C GLN A 209 60.67 -10.85 -11.82
N SER A 210 61.77 -10.22 -12.28
CA SER A 210 63.06 -10.24 -11.55
C SER A 210 63.04 -9.45 -10.27
N LYS A 211 62.12 -8.48 -10.11
CA LYS A 211 61.93 -7.72 -8.87
C LYS A 211 61.25 -8.59 -7.80
N VAL A 212 60.36 -9.52 -8.20
CA VAL A 212 59.69 -10.44 -7.28
C VAL A 212 60.68 -11.42 -6.68
N GLU A 213 61.57 -11.99 -7.44
CA GLU A 213 62.59 -12.99 -7.02
C GLU A 213 63.53 -12.44 -5.93
N ARG A 214 63.60 -11.11 -5.75
CA ARG A 214 64.37 -10.44 -4.71
C ARG A 214 63.62 -10.14 -3.39
N LYS A 215 62.31 -10.38 -3.36
CA LYS A 215 61.42 -10.00 -2.24
C LYS A 215 60.96 -11.18 -1.39
N HIS A 216 61.77 -12.17 -1.16
CA HIS A 216 61.46 -13.43 -0.50
C HIS A 216 60.41 -13.44 0.59
N ASP A 217 59.24 -14.03 0.27
CA ASP A 217 58.39 -14.75 1.22
C ASP A 217 57.60 -15.84 0.45
N ASP A 218 58.17 -17.02 0.32
CA ASP A 218 57.65 -18.14 -0.52
C ASP A 218 56.29 -18.65 -0.09
N ASN A 219 55.74 -18.26 1.04
CA ASN A 219 54.47 -18.78 1.57
C ASN A 219 53.26 -17.93 1.16
N VAL A 220 53.43 -16.75 0.53
CA VAL A 220 52.37 -15.82 0.17
C VAL A 220 52.31 -15.58 -1.36
N MET A 221 53.36 -15.84 -2.10
CA MET A 221 53.43 -15.60 -3.54
C MET A 221 52.89 -16.75 -4.36
N HIS A 222 52.05 -16.48 -5.35
CA HIS A 222 51.57 -17.47 -6.31
C HIS A 222 52.54 -17.54 -7.49
N LYS A 223 52.95 -18.76 -7.83
CA LYS A 223 53.85 -19.05 -8.96
C LYS A 223 53.45 -20.32 -9.66
N ASP A 224 53.50 -20.33 -10.96
CA ASP A 224 53.41 -21.54 -11.82
C ASP A 224 54.50 -21.50 -12.91
N ASP A 225 54.37 -22.38 -13.92
CA ASP A 225 55.35 -22.48 -15.02
C ASP A 225 55.41 -21.18 -15.86
N LYS A 226 54.39 -20.33 -15.84
CA LYS A 226 54.35 -19.09 -16.60
C LYS A 226 54.92 -17.90 -15.80
N GLY A 227 55.16 -18.03 -14.52
CA GLY A 227 55.73 -16.96 -13.66
C GLY A 227 54.91 -16.68 -12.42
N TYR A 228 55.24 -15.57 -11.76
CA TYR A 228 54.50 -15.04 -10.62
C TYR A 228 53.21 -14.39 -11.05
N TYR A 229 52.13 -14.55 -10.26
CA TYR A 229 50.83 -13.93 -10.50
C TYR A 229 50.14 -13.52 -9.21
N ALA A 230 49.28 -12.52 -9.30
CA ALA A 230 48.31 -12.15 -8.28
C ALA A 230 46.95 -12.80 -8.60
N VAL A 231 46.16 -13.09 -7.58
CA VAL A 231 44.80 -13.63 -7.75
C VAL A 231 43.77 -12.54 -7.45
N VAL A 232 42.93 -12.25 -8.42
CA VAL A 232 41.82 -11.30 -8.32
C VAL A 232 40.49 -12.05 -8.33
N ALA A 233 39.64 -11.77 -7.35
CA ALA A 233 38.30 -12.36 -7.28
C ALA A 233 37.25 -11.36 -7.81
N THR A 234 36.43 -11.80 -8.78
CA THR A 234 35.37 -10.96 -9.37
C THR A 234 34.11 -11.77 -9.67
N THR A 235 32.94 -11.14 -9.48
CA THR A 235 31.66 -11.67 -9.95
C THR A 235 31.35 -11.25 -11.39
N ARG A 236 32.17 -10.33 -11.97
CA ARG A 236 31.95 -9.73 -13.29
C ARG A 236 33.16 -9.88 -14.20
N PRO A 237 33.51 -11.12 -14.62
CA PRO A 237 34.69 -11.36 -15.46
C PRO A 237 34.60 -10.70 -16.85
N GLU A 238 33.38 -10.37 -17.32
CA GLU A 238 33.17 -9.65 -18.58
C GLU A 238 33.70 -8.21 -18.56
N THR A 239 34.02 -7.65 -17.38
CA THR A 239 34.51 -6.25 -17.28
C THR A 239 36.04 -6.14 -17.32
N ILE A 240 36.80 -7.24 -17.28
CA ILE A 240 38.27 -7.19 -17.22
C ILE A 240 38.90 -6.44 -18.39
N MET A 241 38.23 -6.39 -19.53
CA MET A 241 38.71 -5.67 -20.71
C MET A 241 38.79 -4.14 -20.48
N GLY A 242 38.11 -3.63 -19.46
CA GLY A 242 38.17 -2.22 -19.03
C GLY A 242 39.11 -1.98 -17.85
N ASP A 243 39.82 -2.98 -17.34
CA ASP A 243 40.74 -2.83 -16.19
C ASP A 243 41.91 -1.91 -16.52
N THR A 244 42.17 -0.92 -15.64
CA THR A 244 43.26 0.02 -15.80
C THR A 244 44.24 0.03 -14.62
N ALA A 245 43.93 -0.63 -13.52
CA ALA A 245 44.83 -0.92 -12.40
C ALA A 245 44.39 -2.18 -11.63
N MET A 246 45.29 -2.69 -10.82
CA MET A 246 44.97 -3.56 -9.69
C MET A 246 45.24 -2.79 -8.41
N CYS A 247 44.36 -2.86 -7.41
CA CYS A 247 44.53 -2.17 -6.14
C CYS A 247 44.75 -3.16 -5.00
N ILE A 248 45.71 -2.81 -4.11
CA ILE A 248 45.97 -3.54 -2.86
C ILE A 248 45.92 -2.57 -1.68
N ASN A 249 45.63 -3.09 -0.49
CA ASN A 249 45.73 -2.29 0.72
C ASN A 249 47.21 -2.17 1.14
N PRO A 250 47.71 -0.93 1.43
CA PRO A 250 49.11 -0.73 1.82
C PRO A 250 49.50 -1.46 3.11
N ASP A 251 48.53 -1.78 3.98
CA ASP A 251 48.75 -2.46 5.26
C ASP A 251 48.53 -3.98 5.18
N ASP A 252 48.16 -4.52 4.02
CA ASP A 252 47.97 -5.96 3.81
C ASP A 252 49.33 -6.68 3.66
N VAL A 253 49.74 -7.30 4.73
CA VAL A 253 51.03 -8.04 4.83
C VAL A 253 51.14 -9.14 3.77
N LYS A 254 50.01 -9.77 3.36
CA LYS A 254 49.99 -10.86 2.37
C LYS A 254 50.35 -10.32 0.96
N ASN A 255 49.99 -9.13 0.63
CA ASN A 255 50.09 -8.56 -0.70
C ASN A 255 51.20 -7.49 -0.83
N THR A 256 51.98 -7.17 0.22
CA THR A 256 53.03 -6.20 0.20
C THR A 256 54.10 -6.49 -0.89
N TRP A 257 54.31 -7.73 -1.27
CA TRP A 257 55.25 -8.15 -2.33
C TRP A 257 54.87 -7.56 -3.71
N LEU A 258 53.57 -7.21 -3.92
CA LEU A 258 53.04 -6.64 -5.15
C LEU A 258 53.34 -5.12 -5.30
N LYS A 259 53.75 -4.42 -4.25
CA LYS A 259 53.99 -2.98 -4.28
C LYS A 259 54.93 -2.54 -5.36
N GLY A 260 54.54 -1.60 -6.19
CA GLY A 260 55.34 -1.03 -7.25
C GLY A 260 55.59 -1.94 -8.44
N LEU A 261 54.78 -2.97 -8.59
CA LEU A 261 54.81 -3.87 -9.74
C LEU A 261 53.65 -3.57 -10.71
N HIS A 262 53.72 -4.17 -11.87
CA HIS A 262 52.65 -4.17 -12.88
C HIS A 262 52.15 -5.60 -13.12
N VAL A 263 50.89 -5.71 -13.56
CA VAL A 263 50.29 -6.99 -13.91
C VAL A 263 49.70 -6.95 -15.31
N ILE A 264 49.55 -8.12 -15.90
CA ILE A 264 48.97 -8.31 -17.23
C ILE A 264 47.50 -8.73 -17.06
N VAL A 265 46.58 -7.99 -17.68
CA VAL A 265 45.15 -8.32 -17.69
C VAL A 265 44.94 -9.63 -18.47
N PRO A 266 44.28 -10.63 -17.88
CA PRO A 266 44.06 -11.92 -18.52
C PRO A 266 43.35 -11.82 -19.88
N LEU A 267 43.69 -12.61 -20.86
CA LEU A 267 43.20 -12.59 -22.24
C LEU A 267 43.49 -11.31 -23.02
N VAL A 268 43.43 -10.17 -22.39
CA VAL A 268 43.59 -8.82 -23.01
C VAL A 268 45.06 -8.50 -23.30
N GLY A 269 45.97 -8.96 -22.41
CA GLY A 269 47.40 -8.66 -22.55
C GLY A 269 47.83 -7.23 -22.17
N ARG A 270 46.93 -6.39 -21.69
CA ARG A 270 47.28 -5.01 -21.26
C ARG A 270 48.09 -5.07 -19.96
N CYS A 271 49.21 -4.33 -19.94
CA CYS A 271 49.98 -4.11 -18.73
C CYS A 271 49.38 -2.96 -17.94
N ILE A 272 49.06 -3.17 -16.66
CA ILE A 272 48.41 -2.21 -15.77
C ILE A 272 49.20 -2.07 -14.45
N PRO A 273 49.23 -0.90 -13.82
CA PRO A 273 49.95 -0.70 -12.56
C PRO A 273 49.19 -1.34 -11.38
N ILE A 274 49.94 -1.67 -10.33
CA ILE A 274 49.42 -2.00 -9.04
C ILE A 274 49.45 -0.72 -8.19
N ILE A 275 48.27 -0.25 -7.79
CA ILE A 275 48.10 0.94 -6.93
C ILE A 275 47.82 0.52 -5.48
N GLU A 276 48.04 1.41 -4.54
CA GLU A 276 47.83 1.19 -3.12
C GLU A 276 46.72 2.09 -2.60
N ASP A 277 45.68 1.51 -1.97
CA ASP A 277 44.61 2.27 -1.36
C ASP A 277 43.99 1.52 -0.17
N SER A 278 43.70 2.24 0.92
CA SER A 278 43.07 1.71 2.11
C SER A 278 41.60 1.27 1.88
N TYR A 279 41.03 1.60 0.72
CA TYR A 279 39.71 1.16 0.31
C TYR A 279 39.57 -0.37 0.25
N VAL A 280 40.65 -1.07 -0.13
CA VAL A 280 40.64 -2.54 -0.25
C VAL A 280 40.56 -3.18 1.13
N ASP A 281 39.50 -3.99 1.36
CA ASP A 281 39.35 -4.76 2.60
C ASP A 281 40.35 -5.92 2.64
N ILE A 282 41.24 -5.90 3.63
CA ILE A 282 42.27 -6.93 3.83
C ILE A 282 41.65 -8.32 4.13
N GLN A 283 40.46 -8.37 4.70
CA GLN A 283 39.80 -9.60 5.12
C GLN A 283 38.90 -10.19 4.03
N PHE A 284 38.61 -9.41 2.98
CA PHE A 284 37.72 -9.85 1.91
C PHE A 284 38.48 -10.42 0.71
N GLY A 285 38.08 -11.60 0.28
CA GLY A 285 38.60 -12.24 -0.93
C GLY A 285 40.12 -12.49 -0.89
N THR A 286 40.82 -12.05 -1.94
CA THR A 286 42.28 -12.24 -2.11
C THR A 286 43.07 -11.02 -1.59
N GLY A 287 42.42 -9.91 -1.23
CA GLY A 287 43.07 -8.64 -0.95
C GLY A 287 43.60 -7.90 -2.19
N CYS A 288 43.35 -8.44 -3.40
CA CYS A 288 43.64 -7.81 -4.67
C CYS A 288 42.36 -7.45 -5.40
N LEU A 289 42.14 -6.17 -5.66
CA LEU A 289 40.97 -5.63 -6.33
C LEU A 289 41.33 -5.20 -7.75
N LYS A 290 40.65 -5.71 -8.78
CA LYS A 290 40.72 -5.14 -10.13
C LYS A 290 40.00 -3.78 -10.14
N VAL A 291 40.53 -2.81 -10.85
CA VAL A 291 39.94 -1.46 -10.93
C VAL A 291 39.50 -1.18 -12.36
N THR A 292 38.18 -1.05 -12.52
CA THR A 292 37.51 -0.82 -13.81
C THR A 292 36.72 0.49 -13.74
N PRO A 293 37.37 1.68 -13.87
CA PRO A 293 36.75 2.98 -13.56
C PRO A 293 35.49 3.31 -14.36
N ALA A 294 35.25 2.66 -15.50
CA ALA A 294 34.06 2.91 -16.32
C ALA A 294 32.81 2.14 -15.85
N HIS A 295 32.95 1.05 -15.05
CA HIS A 295 31.89 0.08 -14.81
C HIS A 295 31.62 -0.27 -13.34
N ASP A 296 32.21 0.49 -12.43
CA ASP A 296 31.96 0.41 -11.00
C ASP A 296 32.13 1.79 -10.34
N ILE A 297 31.20 2.16 -9.45
CA ILE A 297 31.20 3.51 -8.84
C ILE A 297 32.38 3.72 -7.90
N ASN A 298 32.83 2.67 -7.20
CA ASN A 298 33.98 2.75 -6.29
C ASN A 298 35.29 2.75 -7.08
N ASP A 299 35.37 1.93 -8.14
CA ASP A 299 36.50 1.90 -9.04
C ASP A 299 36.67 3.24 -9.77
N HIS A 300 35.55 3.93 -10.09
CA HIS A 300 35.60 5.28 -10.64
C HIS A 300 36.23 6.29 -9.66
N ALA A 301 35.82 6.21 -8.39
CA ALA A 301 36.40 7.06 -7.37
C ALA A 301 37.90 6.80 -7.18
N LEU A 302 38.32 5.55 -7.18
CA LEU A 302 39.74 5.17 -7.19
C LEU A 302 40.44 5.66 -8.44
N GLY A 303 39.81 5.57 -9.60
CA GLY A 303 40.33 6.05 -10.88
C GLY A 303 40.62 7.56 -10.84
N LEU A 304 39.71 8.36 -10.32
CA LEU A 304 39.89 9.81 -10.16
C LEU A 304 41.01 10.10 -9.18
N LYS A 305 41.06 9.43 -8.02
CA LYS A 305 42.06 9.61 -6.98
C LYS A 305 43.50 9.31 -7.47
N HIS A 306 43.63 8.27 -8.27
CA HIS A 306 44.93 7.78 -8.75
C HIS A 306 45.24 8.17 -10.20
N GLY A 307 44.39 8.98 -10.85
CA GLY A 307 44.62 9.47 -12.21
C GLY A 307 44.62 8.35 -13.27
N LEU A 308 43.80 7.34 -13.10
CA LEU A 308 43.70 6.18 -14.01
C LEU A 308 42.92 6.53 -15.28
N GLU A 309 43.25 5.85 -16.36
CA GLU A 309 42.44 5.87 -17.59
C GLU A 309 41.07 5.23 -17.36
N THR A 310 40.04 5.76 -18.02
CA THR A 310 38.70 5.21 -17.99
C THR A 310 38.35 4.64 -19.37
N ILE A 311 38.18 3.33 -19.45
CA ILE A 311 37.88 2.60 -20.69
C ILE A 311 36.46 2.07 -20.63
N ASP A 312 35.52 2.71 -21.36
CA ASP A 312 34.13 2.27 -21.46
C ASP A 312 34.01 1.16 -22.50
N ILE A 313 33.76 -0.06 -22.03
CA ILE A 313 33.69 -1.26 -22.85
C ILE A 313 32.26 -1.66 -23.23
N PHE A 314 31.24 -0.92 -22.83
CA PHE A 314 29.85 -1.24 -23.14
C PHE A 314 29.17 -0.14 -23.99
N ASN A 315 28.42 -0.59 -24.98
CA ASN A 315 27.45 0.24 -25.70
C ASN A 315 26.21 0.50 -24.82
N ASP A 316 25.36 1.42 -25.24
CA ASP A 316 24.15 1.80 -24.49
C ASP A 316 23.17 0.62 -24.31
N ASN A 317 23.11 -0.29 -25.28
CA ASN A 317 22.28 -1.51 -25.22
C ASN A 317 22.93 -2.68 -24.42
N GLY A 318 24.06 -2.46 -23.75
CA GLY A 318 24.74 -3.49 -22.95
C GLY A 318 25.56 -4.49 -23.74
N THR A 319 25.75 -4.30 -25.04
CA THR A 319 26.72 -5.07 -25.84
C THR A 319 28.14 -4.52 -25.67
N LEU A 320 29.17 -5.34 -25.93
CA LEU A 320 30.54 -4.86 -25.84
C LEU A 320 30.87 -3.90 -26.97
N SER A 321 31.56 -2.80 -26.63
CA SER A 321 31.99 -1.75 -27.57
C SER A 321 33.32 -2.12 -28.23
N GLU A 322 33.74 -1.35 -29.26
CA GLU A 322 35.04 -1.47 -29.89
C GLU A 322 36.20 -1.33 -28.90
N ALA A 323 36.03 -0.57 -27.81
CA ALA A 323 37.05 -0.35 -26.79
C ALA A 323 37.34 -1.63 -25.98
N ALA A 324 36.45 -2.60 -25.97
CA ALA A 324 36.67 -3.90 -25.33
C ALA A 324 37.76 -4.73 -26.04
N GLY A 325 37.89 -4.58 -27.36
CA GLY A 325 38.85 -5.31 -28.20
C GLY A 325 38.52 -6.81 -28.36
N LEU A 326 37.78 -7.40 -27.42
CA LEU A 326 37.31 -8.79 -27.45
C LEU A 326 35.78 -8.80 -27.34
N TYR A 327 35.13 -9.80 -27.95
CA TYR A 327 33.67 -10.02 -27.91
C TYR A 327 32.82 -8.82 -28.37
N VAL A 328 33.36 -7.96 -29.24
CA VAL A 328 32.70 -6.75 -29.75
C VAL A 328 31.34 -7.07 -30.34
N GLY A 329 30.29 -6.31 -29.94
CA GLY A 329 28.92 -6.47 -30.38
C GLY A 329 28.13 -7.62 -29.70
N GLN A 330 28.73 -8.39 -28.80
CA GLN A 330 28.07 -9.47 -28.07
C GLN A 330 27.45 -8.92 -26.76
N ASP A 331 26.33 -9.50 -26.32
CA ASP A 331 25.69 -9.14 -25.05
C ASP A 331 26.58 -9.48 -23.85
N ARG A 332 26.66 -8.56 -22.89
CA ARG A 332 27.50 -8.66 -21.68
C ARG A 332 27.22 -9.89 -20.83
N MET A 333 25.97 -10.36 -20.74
CA MET A 333 25.61 -11.53 -19.94
C MET A 333 26.02 -12.83 -20.63
N GLU A 334 25.97 -12.87 -21.95
CA GLU A 334 26.51 -13.99 -22.73
C GLU A 334 28.04 -14.00 -22.71
N VAL A 335 28.66 -12.82 -22.81
CA VAL A 335 30.13 -12.69 -22.67
C VAL A 335 30.59 -13.12 -21.29
N ARG A 336 29.86 -12.85 -20.21
CA ARG A 336 30.21 -13.37 -18.86
C ARG A 336 30.35 -14.89 -18.84
N LYS A 337 29.50 -15.62 -19.54
CA LYS A 337 29.57 -17.07 -19.66
C LYS A 337 30.73 -17.50 -20.53
N GLN A 338 30.89 -16.88 -21.67
CA GLN A 338 31.94 -17.25 -22.65
C GLN A 338 33.33 -16.94 -22.12
N ILE A 339 33.57 -15.78 -21.55
CA ILE A 339 34.88 -15.37 -21.01
C ILE A 339 35.32 -16.27 -19.85
N ALA A 340 34.39 -16.81 -19.06
CA ALA A 340 34.72 -17.79 -18.02
C ALA A 340 35.25 -19.11 -18.60
N ILE A 341 34.74 -19.55 -19.74
CA ILE A 341 35.22 -20.72 -20.47
C ILE A 341 36.62 -20.44 -21.05
N ASP A 342 36.82 -19.29 -21.67
CA ASP A 342 38.07 -18.91 -22.33
C ASP A 342 39.20 -18.72 -21.31
N LEU A 343 38.92 -18.08 -20.16
CA LEU A 343 39.85 -17.94 -19.04
C LEU A 343 40.27 -19.30 -18.48
N LYS A 344 39.34 -20.23 -18.34
CA LYS A 344 39.65 -21.61 -17.89
C LYS A 344 40.48 -22.36 -18.93
N THR A 345 40.14 -22.22 -20.20
CA THR A 345 40.85 -22.89 -21.31
C THR A 345 42.30 -22.39 -21.46
N ALA A 346 42.52 -21.11 -21.22
CA ALA A 346 43.82 -20.46 -21.23
C ALA A 346 44.67 -20.70 -19.95
N ASP A 347 44.11 -21.39 -18.96
CA ASP A 347 44.72 -21.59 -17.63
C ASP A 347 44.99 -20.25 -16.92
N LEU A 348 44.04 -19.31 -17.02
CA LEU A 348 44.06 -18.00 -16.40
C LEU A 348 43.08 -17.90 -15.24
N MET A 349 42.42 -18.98 -14.88
CA MET A 349 41.45 -19.09 -13.80
C MET A 349 41.96 -20.07 -12.73
N GLU A 350 42.13 -19.57 -11.51
CA GLU A 350 42.56 -20.35 -10.35
C GLU A 350 41.42 -21.26 -9.84
N LYS A 351 40.27 -20.70 -9.57
CA LYS A 351 39.06 -21.39 -9.09
C LYS A 351 37.81 -20.61 -9.36
N VAL A 352 36.65 -21.29 -9.23
CA VAL A 352 35.31 -20.68 -9.25
C VAL A 352 34.56 -21.17 -8.02
N GLU A 353 33.93 -20.24 -7.31
CA GLU A 353 33.14 -20.49 -6.08
C GLU A 353 31.70 -20.01 -6.26
N ASP A 354 30.79 -20.69 -5.58
CA ASP A 354 29.42 -20.14 -5.45
C ASP A 354 29.45 -18.92 -4.55
N TYR A 355 28.72 -17.88 -4.93
CA TYR A 355 28.73 -16.61 -4.22
C TYR A 355 27.36 -15.93 -4.28
N ASP A 356 26.80 -15.68 -3.08
CA ASP A 356 25.55 -14.96 -2.96
C ASP A 356 25.84 -13.45 -2.85
N ASN A 357 25.28 -12.68 -3.75
CA ASN A 357 25.45 -11.22 -3.75
C ASN A 357 24.14 -10.51 -4.08
N LYS A 358 24.09 -9.21 -3.82
CA LYS A 358 22.99 -8.34 -4.21
C LYS A 358 23.30 -7.67 -5.52
N VAL A 359 22.42 -7.84 -6.50
CA VAL A 359 22.53 -7.23 -7.82
C VAL A 359 21.43 -6.20 -7.99
N GLY A 360 21.77 -5.00 -8.47
CA GLY A 360 20.81 -3.94 -8.79
C GLY A 360 20.09 -4.24 -10.10
N TYR A 361 18.77 -4.12 -10.11
CA TYR A 361 17.90 -4.30 -11.25
C TYR A 361 17.11 -3.03 -11.52
N SER A 362 16.86 -2.72 -12.78
CA SER A 362 15.88 -1.70 -13.16
C SER A 362 14.49 -2.10 -12.67
N GLU A 363 13.83 -1.23 -11.91
CA GLU A 363 12.45 -1.47 -11.46
C GLU A 363 11.47 -1.65 -12.65
N ARG A 364 11.77 -1.01 -13.79
CA ARG A 364 10.85 -0.92 -14.93
C ARG A 364 11.01 -2.04 -15.95
N THR A 365 12.25 -2.38 -16.29
CA THR A 365 12.57 -3.41 -17.29
C THR A 365 12.94 -4.73 -16.68
N ASN A 366 13.26 -4.74 -15.38
CA ASN A 366 13.68 -5.94 -14.64
C ASN A 366 14.96 -6.57 -15.19
N VAL A 367 15.88 -5.78 -15.75
CA VAL A 367 17.20 -6.20 -16.18
C VAL A 367 18.27 -5.70 -15.19
N PRO A 368 19.41 -6.40 -15.03
CA PRO A 368 20.51 -5.89 -14.24
C PRO A 368 21.00 -4.55 -14.79
N ILE A 369 21.13 -3.56 -13.90
CA ILE A 369 21.65 -2.24 -14.28
C ILE A 369 23.15 -2.31 -14.60
N GLU A 370 23.64 -1.29 -15.35
CA GLU A 370 25.06 -1.13 -15.63
C GLU A 370 25.52 0.24 -15.09
N PRO A 371 26.50 0.29 -14.15
CA PRO A 371 27.15 1.55 -13.84
C PRO A 371 27.86 2.11 -15.07
N LYS A 372 27.51 3.33 -15.47
CA LYS A 372 28.00 3.94 -16.72
C LYS A 372 28.32 5.42 -16.51
N LEU A 373 29.46 5.86 -17.06
CA LEU A 373 29.76 7.28 -17.15
C LEU A 373 28.94 7.91 -18.26
N SER A 374 28.13 8.89 -17.89
CA SER A 374 27.28 9.58 -18.84
C SER A 374 27.16 11.07 -18.51
N THR A 375 27.02 11.88 -19.57
CA THR A 375 26.68 13.30 -19.43
C THR A 375 25.17 13.41 -19.24
N GLN A 376 24.75 13.82 -18.05
CA GLN A 376 23.35 13.91 -17.66
C GLN A 376 23.04 15.27 -17.04
N TRP A 377 21.74 15.57 -16.90
CA TRP A 377 21.25 16.72 -16.15
C TRP A 377 20.91 16.28 -14.72
N PHE A 378 21.36 17.08 -13.76
CA PHE A 378 21.20 16.82 -12.33
C PHE A 378 20.56 18.02 -11.64
N LEU A 379 19.74 17.71 -10.64
CA LEU A 379 19.27 18.66 -9.64
C LEU A 379 20.08 18.47 -8.35
N SER A 380 20.71 19.54 -7.87
CA SER A 380 21.40 19.54 -6.57
C SER A 380 20.37 19.45 -5.45
N MET A 381 20.44 18.40 -4.64
CA MET A 381 19.37 18.06 -3.69
C MET A 381 19.61 18.53 -2.26
N GLN A 382 20.83 18.95 -1.90
CA GLN A 382 21.13 19.32 -0.50
C GLN A 382 20.25 20.47 0.00
N HIS A 383 20.10 21.54 -0.80
CA HIS A 383 19.21 22.66 -0.48
C HIS A 383 17.78 22.20 -0.16
N PHE A 384 17.25 21.29 -0.96
CA PHE A 384 15.89 20.75 -0.79
C PHE A 384 15.76 19.85 0.44
N ALA A 385 16.79 19.05 0.75
CA ALA A 385 16.81 18.25 1.97
C ALA A 385 16.80 19.12 3.23
N ASP A 386 17.58 20.21 3.22
CA ASP A 386 17.69 21.12 4.37
C ASP A 386 16.35 21.78 4.70
N ILE A 387 15.56 22.19 3.69
CA ILE A 387 14.25 22.84 3.89
C ILE A 387 13.10 21.85 4.16
N ALA A 388 13.24 20.59 3.77
CA ALA A 388 12.17 19.59 3.87
C ALA A 388 12.27 18.68 5.11
N LEU A 389 13.40 18.62 5.80
CA LEU A 389 13.60 17.72 6.92
C LEU A 389 12.80 18.15 8.17
N GLU A 390 12.98 19.38 8.62
CA GLU A 390 12.43 19.87 9.89
C GLU A 390 10.88 19.85 9.94
N PRO A 391 10.14 20.21 8.88
CA PRO A 391 8.68 20.18 8.91
C PRO A 391 8.07 18.82 9.25
N VAL A 392 8.70 17.73 8.83
CA VAL A 392 8.25 16.37 9.16
C VAL A 392 8.75 15.96 10.54
N MET A 393 9.96 16.36 10.92
CA MET A 393 10.50 16.01 12.26
C MET A 393 9.74 16.69 13.39
N SER A 394 9.29 17.94 13.20
CA SER A 394 8.52 18.73 14.17
C SER A 394 7.02 18.42 14.20
N ASP A 395 6.54 17.49 13.36
CA ASP A 395 5.10 17.22 13.17
C ASP A 395 4.31 18.45 12.62
N GLU A 396 4.94 19.38 11.92
CA GLU A 396 4.24 20.38 11.10
C GLU A 396 3.53 19.68 9.94
N ILE A 397 4.17 18.65 9.38
CA ILE A 397 3.57 17.63 8.50
C ILE A 397 3.53 16.32 9.27
N GLU A 398 2.34 15.79 9.51
CA GLU A 398 2.16 14.58 10.30
C GLU A 398 2.09 13.32 9.43
N PHE A 399 2.89 12.30 9.78
CA PHE A 399 2.89 10.99 9.11
C PHE A 399 2.09 9.95 9.90
N TYR A 400 1.19 9.27 9.22
CA TYR A 400 0.40 8.17 9.76
C TYR A 400 0.68 6.87 9.00
N PRO A 401 1.31 5.84 9.63
CA PRO A 401 1.85 5.85 10.98
C PRO A 401 3.21 6.58 11.10
N LYS A 402 3.52 7.07 12.29
CA LYS A 402 4.74 7.86 12.59
C LYS A 402 6.05 7.11 12.33
N LYS A 403 6.04 5.77 12.21
CA LYS A 403 7.26 4.97 11.95
C LYS A 403 8.03 5.41 10.71
N TYR A 404 7.34 5.93 9.69
CA TYR A 404 7.94 6.36 8.43
C TYR A 404 8.75 7.67 8.52
N LYS A 405 8.64 8.42 9.64
CA LYS A 405 9.50 9.59 9.89
C LYS A 405 10.99 9.20 9.92
N ASN A 406 11.32 8.04 10.50
CA ASN A 406 12.72 7.59 10.56
C ASN A 406 13.27 7.24 9.17
N THR A 407 12.47 6.59 8.33
CA THR A 407 12.83 6.28 6.94
C THR A 407 13.04 7.57 6.13
N TYR A 408 12.13 8.54 6.28
CA TYR A 408 12.20 9.85 5.66
C TYR A 408 13.48 10.60 6.07
N ARG A 409 13.78 10.68 7.39
CA ARG A 409 14.99 11.31 7.91
C ARG A 409 16.25 10.70 7.32
N HIS A 410 16.37 9.37 7.41
CA HIS A 410 17.56 8.64 6.94
C HIS A 410 17.85 8.93 5.46
N TRP A 411 16.83 9.01 4.63
CA TRP A 411 17.00 9.31 3.21
C TRP A 411 17.46 10.75 2.98
N LEU A 412 16.85 11.74 3.66
CA LEU A 412 17.22 13.14 3.51
C LEU A 412 18.64 13.45 4.02
N GLU A 413 19.04 12.81 5.11
CA GLU A 413 20.40 12.96 5.67
C GLU A 413 21.50 12.37 4.75
N ASN A 414 21.13 11.45 3.85
CA ASN A 414 22.04 10.79 2.91
C ASN A 414 21.70 11.09 1.45
N ILE A 415 21.04 12.22 1.18
CA ILE A 415 20.54 12.54 -0.13
C ILE A 415 21.66 12.76 -1.14
N LYS A 416 21.45 12.27 -2.36
CA LYS A 416 22.33 12.49 -3.50
C LYS A 416 21.66 13.39 -4.52
N ASP A 417 22.46 13.98 -5.42
CA ASP A 417 21.92 14.76 -6.53
C ASP A 417 21.05 13.87 -7.42
N TRP A 418 19.90 14.41 -7.81
CA TRP A 418 18.92 13.71 -8.60
C TRP A 418 19.24 13.80 -10.09
N CYS A 419 19.50 12.67 -10.74
CA CYS A 419 19.60 12.58 -12.19
C CYS A 419 18.20 12.75 -12.79
N ILE A 420 17.94 13.89 -13.44
CA ILE A 420 16.62 14.27 -13.96
C ILE A 420 16.44 14.05 -15.46
N SER A 421 17.49 13.70 -16.21
CA SER A 421 17.42 13.43 -17.64
C SER A 421 17.18 11.96 -17.93
N ARG A 422 16.38 11.69 -18.96
CA ARG A 422 16.09 10.36 -19.49
C ARG A 422 16.22 10.39 -21.01
N GLN A 423 16.87 9.40 -21.57
CA GLN A 423 17.08 9.26 -23.02
C GLN A 423 15.81 8.69 -23.69
N LEU A 424 14.69 9.37 -23.49
CA LEU A 424 13.35 8.99 -23.91
C LEU A 424 12.73 10.09 -24.78
N TRP A 425 11.79 9.70 -25.61
CA TRP A 425 10.97 10.66 -26.37
C TRP A 425 9.66 11.01 -25.66
N TRP A 426 9.14 10.08 -24.88
CA TRP A 426 7.91 10.28 -24.11
C TRP A 426 8.21 10.93 -22.75
N GLY A 427 7.88 12.19 -22.62
CA GLY A 427 8.09 13.01 -21.42
C GLY A 427 8.27 14.49 -21.77
N HIS A 428 8.49 15.30 -20.74
CA HIS A 428 8.77 16.74 -20.92
C HIS A 428 10.17 16.89 -21.48
N ARG A 429 10.29 17.35 -22.71
CA ARG A 429 11.60 17.59 -23.35
C ARG A 429 12.36 18.68 -22.59
N ILE A 430 13.64 18.45 -22.31
CA ILE A 430 14.47 19.40 -21.57
C ILE A 430 14.62 20.70 -22.38
N PRO A 431 14.37 21.89 -21.76
CA PRO A 431 14.34 23.18 -22.46
C PRO A 431 15.74 23.80 -22.56
N ALA A 432 16.75 23.02 -22.92
CA ALA A 432 18.12 23.44 -23.15
C ALA A 432 18.42 23.43 -24.64
N TYR A 433 19.12 24.45 -25.13
CA TYR A 433 19.45 24.64 -26.54
C TYR A 433 20.95 24.83 -26.70
N TYR A 434 21.52 24.04 -27.60
CA TYR A 434 22.97 24.03 -27.91
C TYR A 434 23.24 24.80 -29.20
N PHE A 435 24.34 25.53 -29.22
CA PHE A 435 24.80 26.28 -30.40
C PHE A 435 26.30 26.62 -30.27
N LYS A 436 26.83 27.31 -31.24
CA LYS A 436 28.20 27.80 -31.21
C LYS A 436 28.23 29.30 -30.92
N ASP A 437 29.09 29.76 -29.99
CA ASP A 437 29.31 31.15 -29.72
C ASP A 437 30.01 31.85 -30.92
N GLN A 438 30.29 33.13 -30.78
CA GLN A 438 30.99 33.92 -31.82
C GLN A 438 32.39 33.36 -32.15
N ASN A 439 33.00 32.59 -31.27
CA ASN A 439 34.35 32.00 -31.42
C ASN A 439 34.28 30.52 -31.88
N GLY A 440 33.07 30.03 -32.18
CA GLY A 440 32.85 28.64 -32.58
C GLY A 440 32.87 27.64 -31.43
N LYS A 441 32.89 28.09 -30.16
CA LYS A 441 32.86 27.21 -28.96
C LYS A 441 31.41 26.80 -28.65
N PRO A 442 31.22 25.59 -28.10
CA PRO A 442 29.91 25.17 -27.64
C PRO A 442 29.35 26.12 -26.56
N ALA A 443 28.11 26.50 -26.72
CA ALA A 443 27.33 27.29 -25.77
C ALA A 443 25.97 26.67 -25.56
N THR A 444 25.37 26.94 -24.40
CA THR A 444 24.04 26.42 -24.03
C THR A 444 23.22 27.56 -23.42
N VAL A 445 21.96 27.62 -23.81
CA VAL A 445 20.94 28.45 -23.15
C VAL A 445 19.78 27.59 -22.70
N VAL A 446 19.09 28.02 -21.64
CA VAL A 446 17.89 27.35 -21.11
C VAL A 446 16.75 28.36 -21.12
N ALA A 447 15.67 28.02 -21.78
CA ALA A 447 14.57 28.95 -21.95
C ALA A 447 13.21 28.21 -22.05
N GLU A 448 12.16 28.90 -21.64
CA GLU A 448 10.79 28.34 -21.60
C GLU A 448 10.21 28.12 -23.02
N THR A 449 10.64 28.88 -23.99
CA THR A 449 10.19 28.79 -25.40
C THR A 449 11.34 28.96 -26.36
N ASP A 450 11.12 28.51 -27.60
CA ASP A 450 12.07 28.65 -28.71
C ASP A 450 12.47 30.12 -28.97
N GLU A 451 11.49 31.04 -28.87
CA GLU A 451 11.73 32.47 -29.07
C GLU A 451 12.64 33.05 -28.00
N LYS A 452 12.38 32.69 -26.70
CA LYS A 452 13.25 33.10 -25.58
C LYS A 452 14.64 32.49 -25.69
N ALA A 453 14.74 31.25 -26.17
CA ALA A 453 16.03 30.60 -26.42
C ALA A 453 16.84 31.36 -27.49
N LEU A 454 16.20 31.72 -28.57
CA LEU A 454 16.82 32.52 -29.66
C LEU A 454 17.25 33.90 -29.15
N GLU A 455 16.44 34.57 -28.36
CA GLU A 455 16.79 35.86 -27.76
C GLU A 455 18.03 35.75 -26.87
N GLN A 456 18.08 34.74 -25.98
CA GLN A 456 19.25 34.48 -25.11
C GLN A 456 20.50 34.12 -25.95
N ALA A 457 20.35 33.29 -26.99
CA ALA A 457 21.43 32.87 -27.85
C ALA A 457 22.00 34.07 -28.65
N LYS A 458 21.14 34.98 -29.13
CA LYS A 458 21.55 36.21 -29.81
C LYS A 458 22.33 37.16 -28.91
N ALA A 459 22.12 37.16 -27.63
CA ALA A 459 22.93 37.91 -26.66
C ALA A 459 24.37 37.39 -26.60
N ILE A 460 24.62 36.12 -26.90
CA ILE A 460 25.90 35.44 -26.93
C ILE A 460 26.53 35.50 -28.34
N ASN A 461 25.73 35.26 -29.37
CA ASN A 461 26.13 35.29 -30.77
C ASN A 461 25.04 35.99 -31.59
N PRO A 462 25.19 37.30 -31.95
CA PRO A 462 24.19 38.09 -32.66
C PRO A 462 23.75 37.51 -34.01
N ASN A 463 24.58 36.68 -34.63
CA ASN A 463 24.30 36.10 -35.96
C ASN A 463 23.51 34.79 -35.92
N ILE A 464 23.17 34.30 -34.75
CA ILE A 464 22.47 33.03 -34.58
C ILE A 464 21.03 33.12 -35.10
N THR A 465 20.61 32.08 -35.74
CA THR A 465 19.22 31.90 -36.19
C THR A 465 18.57 30.71 -35.51
N MET A 466 17.28 30.50 -35.62
CA MET A 466 16.58 29.38 -35.07
C MET A 466 17.09 28.02 -35.60
N ALA A 467 17.57 27.99 -36.84
CA ALA A 467 18.12 26.79 -37.47
C ALA A 467 19.49 26.37 -36.86
N ASP A 468 20.15 27.27 -36.17
CA ASP A 468 21.45 27.01 -35.53
C ASP A 468 21.29 26.50 -34.07
N LEU A 469 20.05 26.50 -33.53
CA LEU A 469 19.76 26.05 -32.22
C LEU A 469 19.32 24.56 -32.24
N GLU A 470 20.00 23.74 -31.48
CA GLU A 470 19.64 22.33 -31.30
C GLU A 470 19.10 22.13 -29.89
N GLN A 471 17.81 21.82 -29.75
CA GLN A 471 17.23 21.52 -28.46
C GLN A 471 17.66 20.13 -27.98
N GLU A 472 17.93 20.02 -26.67
CA GLU A 472 18.21 18.75 -26.01
C GLU A 472 17.20 17.64 -26.42
N ASN A 473 17.71 16.44 -26.66
CA ASN A 473 16.87 15.30 -27.06
C ASN A 473 16.29 14.53 -25.88
N ASP A 474 16.87 14.68 -24.71
CA ASP A 474 16.43 13.99 -23.51
C ASP A 474 15.12 14.58 -22.96
N SER A 475 14.36 13.75 -22.31
CA SER A 475 13.18 14.14 -21.55
C SER A 475 13.48 14.14 -20.05
N LEU A 476 12.66 14.86 -19.28
CA LEU A 476 12.72 14.86 -17.83
C LEU A 476 12.15 13.57 -17.23
N ASP A 477 12.72 13.16 -16.10
CA ASP A 477 12.14 12.14 -15.23
C ASP A 477 10.68 12.47 -14.91
N THR A 478 9.81 11.47 -14.95
CA THR A 478 8.38 11.64 -14.65
C THR A 478 8.13 12.30 -13.29
N TRP A 479 8.98 12.00 -12.30
CA TRP A 479 8.87 12.56 -10.96
C TRP A 479 9.17 14.08 -10.92
N PHE A 480 9.87 14.60 -11.90
CA PHE A 480 10.09 16.05 -12.04
C PHE A 480 8.83 16.81 -12.47
N SER A 481 7.78 16.12 -12.89
CA SER A 481 6.46 16.70 -13.10
C SER A 481 5.54 16.50 -11.90
N SER A 482 5.49 15.28 -11.38
CA SER A 482 4.55 14.90 -10.31
C SER A 482 4.90 15.49 -8.94
N TRP A 483 6.15 15.91 -8.69
CA TRP A 483 6.51 16.63 -7.46
C TRP A 483 5.82 17.98 -7.33
N LEU A 484 5.37 18.57 -8.44
CA LEU A 484 4.61 19.81 -8.46
C LEU A 484 3.10 19.61 -8.31
N TRP A 485 2.64 18.38 -8.21
CA TRP A 485 1.23 18.02 -8.34
C TRP A 485 0.28 18.85 -7.47
N PRO A 486 0.47 19.01 -6.16
CA PRO A 486 -0.44 19.81 -5.30
C PRO A 486 -0.50 21.30 -5.69
N ILE A 487 0.53 21.80 -6.37
CA ILE A 487 0.62 23.21 -6.79
C ILE A 487 0.10 23.37 -8.22
N SER A 488 0.52 22.48 -9.12
CA SER A 488 0.27 22.60 -10.56
C SER A 488 -1.17 22.31 -10.93
N VAL A 489 -1.89 21.44 -10.19
CA VAL A 489 -3.32 21.17 -10.45
C VAL A 489 -4.20 22.41 -10.23
N PHE A 490 -3.75 23.34 -9.41
CA PHE A 490 -4.39 24.65 -9.18
C PHE A 490 -3.66 25.79 -9.90
N ASP A 491 -2.82 25.46 -10.88
CA ASP A 491 -2.05 26.43 -11.69
C ASP A 491 -1.16 27.40 -10.87
N GLY A 492 -0.72 26.93 -9.70
CA GLY A 492 0.00 27.77 -8.73
C GLY A 492 1.45 28.08 -9.08
N ILE A 493 2.04 27.45 -10.12
CA ILE A 493 3.37 27.78 -10.67
C ILE A 493 3.26 28.89 -11.71
N ASN A 494 2.31 28.77 -12.67
CA ASN A 494 2.15 29.78 -13.73
C ASN A 494 1.47 31.04 -13.19
N ASN A 495 0.45 30.86 -12.34
CA ASN A 495 -0.36 31.93 -11.73
C ASN A 495 -0.34 31.84 -10.20
N PRO A 496 0.76 32.20 -9.53
CA PRO A 496 0.96 31.93 -8.10
C PRO A 496 -0.02 32.62 -7.15
N ASP A 497 -0.75 33.63 -7.64
CA ASP A 497 -1.69 34.44 -6.87
C ASP A 497 -3.17 34.20 -7.21
N ASN A 498 -3.48 33.18 -8.02
CA ASN A 498 -4.85 32.87 -8.39
C ASN A 498 -5.72 32.46 -7.19
N GLU A 499 -7.04 32.56 -7.33
CA GLU A 499 -8.00 32.29 -6.25
C GLU A 499 -7.98 30.82 -5.82
N GLU A 500 -7.84 29.89 -6.75
CA GLU A 500 -7.88 28.45 -6.46
C GLU A 500 -6.68 27.98 -5.62
N ILE A 501 -5.46 28.42 -5.98
CA ILE A 501 -4.27 28.04 -5.20
C ILE A 501 -4.33 28.65 -3.78
N LYS A 502 -4.89 29.85 -3.62
CA LYS A 502 -5.06 30.47 -2.29
C LYS A 502 -6.09 29.76 -1.44
N TYR A 503 -7.10 29.14 -2.06
CA TYR A 503 -8.19 28.47 -1.37
C TYR A 503 -7.91 27.01 -1.08
N TYR A 504 -7.39 26.24 -2.06
CA TYR A 504 -7.20 24.79 -1.97
C TYR A 504 -5.84 24.34 -1.47
N TYR A 505 -4.83 25.20 -1.47
CA TYR A 505 -3.48 24.90 -1.03
C TYR A 505 -3.16 25.63 0.30
N PRO A 506 -2.56 24.96 1.29
CA PRO A 506 -2.12 23.56 1.31
C PRO A 506 -3.27 22.57 1.19
N THR A 507 -3.03 21.40 0.59
CA THR A 507 -4.01 20.33 0.59
C THR A 507 -4.14 19.72 1.99
N SER A 508 -5.24 19.02 2.29
CA SER A 508 -5.53 18.51 3.63
C SER A 508 -4.75 17.22 3.89
N ASP A 509 -5.06 16.19 3.16
CA ASP A 509 -4.49 14.86 3.34
C ASP A 509 -3.87 14.35 2.04
N LEU A 510 -2.72 13.70 2.16
CA LEU A 510 -2.13 12.88 1.12
C LEU A 510 -2.25 11.41 1.50
N VAL A 511 -2.90 10.60 0.68
CA VAL A 511 -3.00 9.16 0.87
C VAL A 511 -2.15 8.46 -0.17
N THR A 512 -1.13 7.73 0.26
CA THR A 512 -0.19 7.06 -0.65
C THR A 512 0.42 5.81 -0.04
N ALA A 513 1.12 5.01 -0.85
CA ALA A 513 1.87 3.86 -0.35
C ALA A 513 3.28 4.27 0.10
N PRO A 514 3.89 3.57 1.07
CA PRO A 514 5.19 3.93 1.61
C PRO A 514 6.35 3.71 0.62
N ASP A 515 6.17 2.92 -0.40
CA ASP A 515 7.17 2.64 -1.43
C ASP A 515 7.48 3.86 -2.32
N ILE A 516 6.63 4.90 -2.31
CA ILE A 516 6.88 6.15 -3.04
C ILE A 516 7.16 7.36 -2.14
N ILE A 517 7.60 7.14 -0.89
CA ILE A 517 8.00 8.22 0.02
C ILE A 517 9.07 9.10 -0.62
N PHE A 518 10.12 8.50 -1.18
CA PHE A 518 11.26 9.22 -1.76
C PHE A 518 10.96 9.78 -3.13
N PHE A 519 10.21 9.01 -3.93
CA PHE A 519 9.88 9.41 -5.29
C PHE A 519 8.92 10.60 -5.34
N TRP A 520 7.94 10.62 -4.43
CA TRP A 520 6.84 11.57 -4.53
C TRP A 520 6.61 12.42 -3.28
N VAL A 521 6.42 11.80 -2.11
CA VAL A 521 6.08 12.53 -0.88
C VAL A 521 7.16 13.56 -0.51
N ALA A 522 8.40 13.13 -0.39
CA ALA A 522 9.51 14.00 -0.04
C ALA A 522 9.72 15.09 -1.08
N ARG A 523 9.64 14.75 -2.37
CA ARG A 523 9.82 15.71 -3.46
C ARG A 523 8.70 16.74 -3.52
N MET A 524 7.45 16.36 -3.24
CA MET A 524 6.36 17.34 -3.11
C MET A 524 6.57 18.29 -1.93
N ILE A 525 7.07 17.80 -0.80
CA ILE A 525 7.40 18.64 0.36
C ILE A 525 8.48 19.66 -0.03
N MET A 526 9.54 19.22 -0.72
CA MET A 526 10.59 20.08 -1.26
C MET A 526 10.03 21.17 -2.18
N ALA A 527 9.21 20.80 -3.14
CA ALA A 527 8.56 21.73 -4.06
C ALA A 527 7.64 22.72 -3.35
N GLY A 528 6.89 22.25 -2.33
CA GLY A 528 6.01 23.08 -1.53
C GLY A 528 6.77 24.22 -0.82
N TYR A 529 7.85 23.88 -0.13
CA TYR A 529 8.67 24.90 0.55
C TYR A 529 9.43 25.80 -0.42
N GLU A 530 9.95 25.27 -1.54
CA GLU A 530 10.64 26.07 -2.54
C GLU A 530 9.72 27.09 -3.22
N TYR A 531 8.52 26.70 -3.63
CA TYR A 531 7.65 27.53 -4.46
C TYR A 531 6.50 28.20 -3.73
N ARG A 532 6.10 27.67 -2.56
CA ARG A 532 4.98 28.19 -1.77
C ARG A 532 5.36 28.60 -0.35
N GLN A 533 6.59 28.30 0.09
CA GLN A 533 7.10 28.61 1.44
C GLN A 533 6.25 28.00 2.58
N THR A 534 5.56 26.92 2.29
CA THR A 534 4.73 26.18 3.24
C THR A 534 4.57 24.73 2.78
N PHE A 535 4.06 23.88 3.68
CA PHE A 535 3.83 22.47 3.37
C PHE A 535 2.80 22.30 2.24
N PRO A 536 2.94 21.25 1.40
CA PRO A 536 1.97 20.95 0.33
C PRO A 536 0.72 20.24 0.84
N PHE A 537 0.79 19.53 1.96
CA PHE A 537 -0.27 18.82 2.66
C PHE A 537 0.05 18.75 4.15
N LYS A 538 -0.99 18.72 4.98
CA LYS A 538 -0.79 18.69 6.44
C LYS A 538 -0.54 17.29 6.97
N HIS A 539 -1.25 16.29 6.44
CA HIS A 539 -1.13 14.90 6.88
C HIS A 539 -0.80 13.99 5.72
N VAL A 540 -0.04 12.93 6.00
CA VAL A 540 0.28 11.87 5.05
C VAL A 540 -0.16 10.53 5.64
N TYR A 541 -1.17 9.92 5.04
CA TYR A 541 -1.62 8.58 5.38
C TYR A 541 -0.95 7.56 4.47
N PHE A 542 -0.17 6.66 5.05
CA PHE A 542 0.47 5.57 4.32
C PHE A 542 -0.40 4.32 4.36
N THR A 543 -0.82 3.86 3.20
CA THR A 543 -1.56 2.61 3.05
C THR A 543 -0.64 1.41 3.24
N GLY A 544 -1.21 0.25 3.58
CA GLY A 544 -0.50 -1.01 3.46
C GLY A 544 -0.32 -1.43 1.99
N ILE A 545 0.63 -2.33 1.76
CA ILE A 545 0.80 -2.99 0.46
C ILE A 545 -0.15 -4.19 0.40
N VAL A 546 -0.91 -4.30 -0.69
CA VAL A 546 -1.78 -5.45 -0.90
C VAL A 546 -0.96 -6.62 -1.43
N ARG A 547 -1.03 -7.74 -0.71
CA ARG A 547 -0.30 -8.98 -1.00
C ARG A 547 -1.26 -10.12 -1.28
N ASP A 548 -0.81 -11.10 -2.05
CA ASP A 548 -1.55 -12.35 -2.26
C ASP A 548 -1.52 -13.25 -1.00
N ASN A 549 -2.23 -14.36 -1.04
CA ASN A 549 -2.37 -15.31 0.07
C ASN A 549 -1.07 -16.01 0.50
N ILE A 550 0.00 -15.89 -0.29
CA ILE A 550 1.35 -16.37 0.04
C ILE A 550 2.34 -15.23 0.37
N GLY A 551 1.84 -14.01 0.52
CA GLY A 551 2.59 -12.85 0.99
C GLY A 551 3.35 -12.06 -0.07
N ARG A 552 3.22 -12.36 -1.38
CA ARG A 552 3.87 -11.60 -2.46
C ARG A 552 3.07 -10.33 -2.76
N LYS A 553 3.77 -9.21 -3.03
CA LYS A 553 3.14 -7.98 -3.51
C LYS A 553 2.30 -8.27 -4.76
N MET A 554 1.04 -7.86 -4.75
CA MET A 554 0.19 -7.99 -5.93
C MET A 554 0.68 -7.09 -7.06
N SER A 555 0.87 -7.65 -8.23
CA SER A 555 1.26 -6.93 -9.43
C SER A 555 0.69 -7.59 -10.68
N LYS A 556 0.52 -6.80 -11.72
CA LYS A 556 0.07 -7.31 -13.04
C LYS A 556 1.08 -8.25 -13.67
N SER A 557 2.36 -7.97 -13.51
CA SER A 557 3.46 -8.78 -14.08
C SER A 557 3.50 -10.19 -13.50
N LEU A 558 3.07 -10.36 -12.24
CA LEU A 558 2.97 -11.68 -11.58
C LEU A 558 1.63 -12.38 -11.84
N GLY A 559 0.62 -11.68 -12.38
CA GLY A 559 -0.72 -12.23 -12.59
C GLY A 559 -1.44 -12.66 -11.31
N ASN A 560 -1.03 -12.14 -10.15
CA ASN A 560 -1.56 -12.52 -8.84
C ASN A 560 -2.54 -11.49 -8.24
N SER A 561 -2.95 -10.50 -9.03
CA SER A 561 -3.98 -9.51 -8.67
C SER A 561 -5.28 -9.83 -9.43
N PRO A 562 -6.41 -10.04 -8.75
CA PRO A 562 -7.69 -10.16 -9.44
C PRO A 562 -8.03 -8.86 -10.17
N ASP A 563 -8.86 -8.96 -11.22
CA ASP A 563 -9.38 -7.77 -11.90
C ASP A 563 -10.38 -7.04 -10.97
N PRO A 564 -10.13 -5.76 -10.64
CA PRO A 564 -11.04 -5.00 -9.81
C PRO A 564 -12.47 -4.87 -10.37
N LEU A 565 -12.62 -4.79 -11.69
CA LEU A 565 -13.94 -4.67 -12.31
C LEU A 565 -14.74 -5.98 -12.16
N GLU A 566 -14.09 -7.14 -12.32
CA GLU A 566 -14.74 -8.44 -12.08
C GLU A 566 -15.20 -8.59 -10.63
N LEU A 567 -14.38 -8.12 -9.66
CA LEU A 567 -14.78 -8.12 -8.25
C LEU A 567 -15.97 -7.19 -8.00
N ILE A 568 -15.99 -5.99 -8.59
CA ILE A 568 -17.12 -5.06 -8.47
C ILE A 568 -18.39 -5.67 -9.09
N GLU A 569 -18.26 -6.31 -10.24
CA GLU A 569 -19.40 -6.98 -10.89
C GLU A 569 -19.98 -8.11 -9.99
N LYS A 570 -19.12 -8.88 -9.33
CA LYS A 570 -19.50 -10.01 -8.49
C LYS A 570 -20.06 -9.62 -7.12
N TYR A 571 -19.47 -8.61 -6.47
CA TYR A 571 -19.76 -8.26 -5.09
C TYR A 571 -20.38 -6.87 -4.89
N GLY A 572 -20.43 -6.05 -5.93
CA GLY A 572 -20.79 -4.64 -5.88
C GLY A 572 -19.61 -3.76 -5.39
N ALA A 573 -19.63 -2.49 -5.76
CA ALA A 573 -18.60 -1.51 -5.35
C ALA A 573 -18.54 -1.38 -3.82
N ASP A 574 -19.68 -1.25 -3.14
CA ASP A 574 -19.76 -1.19 -1.67
C ASP A 574 -19.20 -2.45 -1.01
N GLY A 575 -19.43 -3.64 -1.61
CA GLY A 575 -18.89 -4.91 -1.13
C GLY A 575 -17.35 -4.96 -1.22
N VAL A 576 -16.79 -4.50 -2.34
CA VAL A 576 -15.33 -4.42 -2.55
C VAL A 576 -14.69 -3.39 -1.63
N ARG A 577 -15.27 -2.18 -1.51
CA ARG A 577 -14.80 -1.12 -0.62
C ARG A 577 -14.75 -1.59 0.83
N MET A 578 -15.81 -2.20 1.32
CA MET A 578 -15.86 -2.76 2.66
C MET A 578 -14.83 -3.88 2.85
N GLY A 579 -14.73 -4.81 1.89
CA GLY A 579 -13.78 -5.91 1.94
C GLY A 579 -12.33 -5.43 2.05
N MET A 580 -11.97 -4.40 1.29
CA MET A 580 -10.65 -3.79 1.37
C MET A 580 -10.39 -3.15 2.75
N MET A 581 -11.40 -2.47 3.31
CA MET A 581 -11.24 -1.75 4.57
C MET A 581 -11.23 -2.64 5.81
N LEU A 582 -11.87 -3.80 5.78
CA LEU A 582 -11.93 -4.73 6.93
C LEU A 582 -10.56 -5.24 7.40
N SER A 583 -9.56 -5.21 6.52
CA SER A 583 -8.22 -5.73 6.78
C SER A 583 -7.10 -4.70 6.60
N ALA A 584 -7.42 -3.41 6.55
CA ALA A 584 -6.52 -2.34 6.14
C ALA A 584 -6.11 -1.36 7.25
N PRO A 585 -5.44 -1.78 8.34
CA PRO A 585 -4.87 -0.84 9.28
C PRO A 585 -3.73 -0.03 8.63
N ALA A 586 -3.60 1.25 9.02
CA ALA A 586 -2.61 2.16 8.45
C ALA A 586 -1.18 1.57 8.47
N GLY A 587 -0.52 1.58 7.33
CA GLY A 587 0.90 1.21 7.17
C GLY A 587 1.24 -0.26 7.41
N ASN A 588 0.26 -1.15 7.48
CA ASN A 588 0.49 -2.59 7.55
C ASN A 588 0.05 -3.27 6.24
N ASP A 589 0.82 -4.25 5.82
CA ASP A 589 0.51 -5.03 4.63
C ASP A 589 -0.79 -5.82 4.80
N ILE A 590 -1.54 -5.96 3.71
CA ILE A 590 -2.83 -6.62 3.67
C ILE A 590 -2.68 -7.90 2.85
N LEU A 591 -3.02 -9.03 3.45
CA LEU A 591 -3.25 -10.26 2.71
C LEU A 591 -4.67 -10.20 2.15
N PHE A 592 -4.80 -9.99 0.84
CA PHE A 592 -6.10 -9.91 0.20
C PHE A 592 -6.73 -11.30 0.09
N ASP A 593 -7.96 -11.39 0.56
CA ASP A 593 -8.82 -12.56 0.43
C ASP A 593 -10.18 -12.11 -0.12
N GLU A 594 -10.59 -12.73 -1.21
CA GLU A 594 -11.87 -12.44 -1.88
C GLU A 594 -13.10 -12.67 -0.97
N SER A 595 -12.98 -13.53 0.03
CA SER A 595 -14.02 -13.74 1.05
C SER A 595 -14.37 -12.49 1.84
N LEU A 596 -13.46 -11.51 1.93
CA LEU A 596 -13.72 -10.22 2.54
C LEU A 596 -14.71 -9.37 1.71
N CYS A 597 -14.60 -9.43 0.38
CA CYS A 597 -15.59 -8.80 -0.51
C CYS A 597 -16.96 -9.48 -0.40
N GLU A 598 -16.97 -10.80 -0.24
CA GLU A 598 -18.21 -11.55 0.03
C GLU A 598 -18.85 -11.13 1.36
N GLN A 599 -18.05 -10.92 2.41
CA GLN A 599 -18.53 -10.40 3.69
C GLN A 599 -19.16 -9.00 3.51
N GLY A 600 -18.54 -8.13 2.73
CA GLY A 600 -19.11 -6.83 2.38
C GLY A 600 -20.45 -6.92 1.67
N ARG A 601 -20.56 -7.80 0.67
CA ARG A 601 -21.85 -8.08 -0.01
C ARG A 601 -22.93 -8.62 0.97
N ASN A 602 -22.54 -9.51 1.87
CA ASN A 602 -23.46 -10.06 2.87
C ASN A 602 -23.94 -8.98 3.84
N PHE A 603 -23.10 -8.01 4.15
CA PHE A 603 -23.50 -6.86 4.97
C PHE A 603 -24.49 -5.95 4.22
N ASN A 604 -24.27 -5.67 2.93
CA ASN A 604 -25.26 -4.98 2.10
C ASN A 604 -26.62 -5.68 2.15
N ASN A 605 -26.65 -7.00 1.98
CA ASN A 605 -27.89 -7.78 2.07
C ASN A 605 -28.53 -7.69 3.47
N LYS A 606 -27.75 -7.63 4.52
CA LYS A 606 -28.23 -7.48 5.91
C LYS A 606 -28.91 -6.12 6.09
N ILE A 607 -28.28 -5.04 5.62
CA ILE A 607 -28.83 -3.67 5.69
C ILE A 607 -30.14 -3.59 4.91
N TRP A 608 -30.14 -4.10 3.68
CA TRP A 608 -31.31 -4.15 2.81
C TRP A 608 -32.49 -4.89 3.42
N ASN A 609 -32.25 -6.08 3.96
CA ASN A 609 -33.27 -6.88 4.58
C ASN A 609 -33.81 -6.28 5.87
N ALA A 610 -32.97 -5.66 6.67
CA ALA A 610 -33.38 -4.93 7.88
C ALA A 610 -34.30 -3.75 7.54
N PHE A 611 -33.96 -2.99 6.50
CA PHE A 611 -34.81 -1.89 6.04
C PHE A 611 -36.15 -2.38 5.49
N ARG A 612 -36.14 -3.43 4.64
CA ARG A 612 -37.39 -4.05 4.14
C ARG A 612 -38.28 -4.57 5.25
N LEU A 613 -37.70 -5.15 6.30
CA LEU A 613 -38.47 -5.62 7.46
C LEU A 613 -39.25 -4.46 8.10
N VAL A 614 -38.57 -3.32 8.34
CA VAL A 614 -39.20 -2.15 8.96
C VAL A 614 -40.24 -1.51 8.04
N GLN A 615 -39.90 -1.35 6.76
CA GLN A 615 -40.82 -0.78 5.77
C GLN A 615 -42.13 -1.63 5.60
N GLY A 616 -42.03 -2.93 5.84
CA GLY A 616 -43.18 -3.85 5.78
C GLY A 616 -44.09 -3.83 6.99
N TRP A 617 -43.81 -3.07 8.04
CA TRP A 617 -44.67 -2.99 9.21
C TRP A 617 -45.84 -2.01 8.97
N GLU A 618 -47.03 -2.44 9.32
CA GLU A 618 -48.19 -1.56 9.38
C GLU A 618 -48.14 -0.72 10.66
N THR A 619 -48.47 0.57 10.53
CA THR A 619 -48.48 1.50 11.65
C THR A 619 -49.92 1.76 12.15
N ALA A 620 -50.08 1.98 13.46
CA ALA A 620 -51.37 2.35 14.05
C ALA A 620 -51.14 3.39 15.18
N ASP A 621 -52.18 4.14 15.45
CA ASP A 621 -52.20 5.09 16.59
C ASP A 621 -52.59 4.31 17.87
N ILE A 622 -51.66 3.56 18.40
CA ILE A 622 -51.78 2.74 19.60
C ILE A 622 -50.78 3.24 20.66
N GLU A 623 -51.03 2.91 21.93
CA GLU A 623 -50.09 3.27 22.99
C GLU A 623 -48.73 2.62 22.78
N GLN A 624 -47.67 3.39 22.90
CA GLN A 624 -46.32 2.88 22.75
C GLN A 624 -45.98 1.90 23.90
N PRO A 625 -45.61 0.66 23.61
CA PRO A 625 -45.16 -0.34 24.60
C PRO A 625 -43.97 0.16 25.45
N LYS A 626 -43.98 -0.15 26.75
CA LYS A 626 -42.86 0.21 27.65
C LYS A 626 -41.52 -0.28 27.14
N ALA A 627 -41.48 -1.51 26.63
CA ALA A 627 -40.27 -2.09 26.04
C ALA A 627 -39.71 -1.26 24.86
N ASN A 628 -40.61 -0.76 24.00
CA ASN A 628 -40.22 0.08 22.86
C ASN A 628 -39.66 1.44 23.33
N LYS A 629 -40.26 2.06 24.36
CA LYS A 629 -39.74 3.32 24.96
C LYS A 629 -38.32 3.12 25.48
N ILE A 630 -38.03 2.00 26.14
CA ILE A 630 -36.72 1.67 26.68
C ILE A 630 -35.72 1.47 25.52
N ALA A 631 -36.10 0.67 24.52
CA ALA A 631 -35.27 0.38 23.36
C ALA A 631 -34.87 1.65 22.60
N ILE A 632 -35.80 2.59 22.39
CA ILE A 632 -35.54 3.86 21.72
C ILE A 632 -34.55 4.71 22.50
N LYS A 633 -34.77 4.89 23.82
CA LYS A 633 -33.85 5.66 24.66
C LYS A 633 -32.45 5.09 24.69
N TRP A 634 -32.37 3.77 24.82
CA TRP A 634 -31.07 3.08 24.79
C TRP A 634 -30.36 3.24 23.46
N PHE A 635 -31.05 2.99 22.34
CA PHE A 635 -30.41 3.04 21.04
C PHE A 635 -30.02 4.47 20.63
N ASP A 636 -30.79 5.48 21.01
CA ASP A 636 -30.41 6.89 20.85
C ASP A 636 -29.10 7.22 21.61
N ALA A 637 -29.00 6.78 22.86
CA ALA A 637 -27.78 6.91 23.64
C ALA A 637 -26.59 6.17 23.01
N LYS A 638 -26.83 4.95 22.51
CA LYS A 638 -25.81 4.12 21.86
C LYS A 638 -25.30 4.73 20.55
N LEU A 639 -26.17 5.33 19.75
CA LEU A 639 -25.78 6.10 18.55
C LEU A 639 -24.84 7.25 18.89
N LYS A 640 -25.10 8.00 19.95
CA LYS A 640 -24.25 9.11 20.40
C LYS A 640 -22.87 8.62 20.85
N GLU A 641 -22.84 7.54 21.64
CA GLU A 641 -21.58 6.92 22.09
C GLU A 641 -20.72 6.47 20.90
N VAL A 642 -21.32 5.71 19.99
CA VAL A 642 -20.60 5.13 18.85
C VAL A 642 -20.19 6.20 17.85
N ASN A 643 -21.01 7.24 17.63
CA ASN A 643 -20.62 8.37 16.78
C ASN A 643 -19.39 9.10 17.34
N ALA A 644 -19.35 9.36 18.64
CA ALA A 644 -18.19 9.99 19.27
C ALA A 644 -16.91 9.14 19.14
N GLU A 645 -17.02 7.81 19.28
CA GLU A 645 -15.91 6.89 19.05
C GLU A 645 -15.45 6.90 17.59
N MET A 646 -16.38 6.88 16.64
CA MET A 646 -16.09 6.91 15.21
C MET A 646 -15.36 8.21 14.81
N GLU A 647 -15.81 9.37 15.31
CA GLU A 647 -15.16 10.66 15.06
C GLU A 647 -13.73 10.71 15.60
N GLU A 648 -13.47 10.14 16.78
CA GLU A 648 -12.12 10.02 17.34
C GLU A 648 -11.23 9.09 16.52
N GLN A 649 -11.82 8.02 15.96
CA GLN A 649 -11.12 7.10 15.07
C GLN A 649 -10.76 7.77 13.73
N PHE A 650 -11.65 8.60 13.16
CA PHE A 650 -11.35 9.41 11.97
C PHE A 650 -10.22 10.41 12.23
N LYS A 651 -10.29 11.17 13.34
CA LYS A 651 -9.23 12.12 13.74
C LYS A 651 -7.86 11.45 13.91
N SER A 652 -7.86 10.19 14.36
CA SER A 652 -6.64 9.40 14.57
C SER A 652 -6.24 8.57 13.33
N TYR A 653 -6.89 8.74 12.19
CA TYR A 653 -6.69 7.96 10.97
C TYR A 653 -6.86 6.44 11.13
N ARG A 654 -7.67 6.00 12.10
CA ARG A 654 -8.04 4.60 12.31
C ARG A 654 -9.29 4.23 11.50
N ILE A 655 -9.20 4.40 10.18
CA ILE A 655 -10.35 4.31 9.26
C ILE A 655 -11.00 2.91 9.27
N SER A 656 -10.19 1.84 9.30
CA SER A 656 -10.70 0.46 9.38
C SER A 656 -11.45 0.19 10.70
N GLU A 657 -10.97 0.77 11.78
CA GLU A 657 -11.64 0.66 13.09
C GLU A 657 -12.97 1.41 13.07
N ALA A 658 -13.03 2.60 12.47
CA ALA A 658 -14.26 3.36 12.31
C ALA A 658 -15.33 2.54 11.54
N LEU A 659 -14.95 1.88 10.45
CA LEU A 659 -15.85 0.95 9.75
C LEU A 659 -16.31 -0.19 10.66
N MET A 660 -15.38 -0.83 11.38
CA MET A 660 -15.73 -1.96 12.25
C MET A 660 -16.65 -1.55 13.39
N THR A 661 -16.48 -0.34 13.92
CA THR A 661 -17.31 0.23 14.97
C THR A 661 -18.75 0.40 14.49
N VAL A 662 -18.98 1.02 13.32
CA VAL A 662 -20.33 1.18 12.76
C VAL A 662 -20.92 -0.13 12.25
N TYR A 663 -20.09 -1.06 11.74
CA TYR A 663 -20.51 -2.40 11.36
C TYR A 663 -21.12 -3.16 12.55
N LYS A 664 -20.43 -3.17 13.71
CA LYS A 664 -20.92 -3.79 14.95
C LYS A 664 -22.18 -3.10 15.45
N LEU A 665 -22.23 -1.77 15.41
CA LEU A 665 -23.42 -1.02 15.77
C LEU A 665 -24.63 -1.46 14.96
N PHE A 666 -24.48 -1.61 13.65
CA PHE A 666 -25.59 -2.03 12.78
C PHE A 666 -25.93 -3.51 12.97
N TRP A 667 -24.93 -4.38 12.93
CA TRP A 667 -25.14 -5.83 12.94
C TRP A 667 -25.60 -6.34 14.31
N ASP A 668 -24.83 -6.00 15.35
CA ASP A 668 -25.05 -6.53 16.69
C ASP A 668 -26.11 -5.75 17.44
N GLU A 669 -25.97 -4.40 17.52
CA GLU A 669 -26.84 -3.57 18.36
C GLU A 669 -28.18 -3.28 17.71
N PHE A 670 -28.17 -2.75 16.48
CA PHE A 670 -29.40 -2.38 15.79
C PHE A 670 -30.20 -3.62 15.34
N SER A 671 -29.60 -4.47 14.56
CA SER A 671 -30.30 -5.60 13.92
C SER A 671 -30.62 -6.72 14.91
N SER A 672 -29.67 -7.10 15.80
CA SER A 672 -29.83 -8.25 16.68
C SER A 672 -30.53 -7.91 18.01
N TRP A 673 -30.49 -6.67 18.45
CA TRP A 673 -31.13 -6.25 19.69
C TRP A 673 -32.26 -5.26 19.46
N TYR A 674 -31.98 -4.06 18.94
CA TYR A 674 -32.99 -3.00 18.83
C TYR A 674 -34.23 -3.44 18.06
N LEU A 675 -34.04 -3.95 16.83
CA LEU A 675 -35.17 -4.40 16.00
C LEU A 675 -35.94 -5.54 16.64
N GLU A 676 -35.29 -6.48 17.31
CA GLU A 676 -35.99 -7.56 18.01
C GLU A 676 -36.74 -7.06 19.26
N MET A 677 -36.21 -6.07 19.99
CA MET A 677 -36.90 -5.44 21.11
C MET A 677 -38.21 -4.78 20.70
N ILE A 678 -38.24 -4.11 19.54
CA ILE A 678 -39.40 -3.31 19.09
C ILE A 678 -40.33 -4.07 18.15
N LYS A 679 -39.87 -5.15 17.54
CA LYS A 679 -40.63 -5.95 16.55
C LYS A 679 -42.04 -6.25 17.02
N PRO A 680 -43.09 -5.88 16.22
CA PRO A 680 -44.45 -6.22 16.58
C PRO A 680 -44.70 -7.73 16.47
N GLU A 681 -45.72 -8.22 17.16
CA GLU A 681 -46.21 -9.59 16.95
C GLU A 681 -46.68 -9.77 15.50
N TYR A 682 -46.49 -10.97 14.97
CA TYR A 682 -46.85 -11.25 13.60
C TYR A 682 -48.31 -10.89 13.28
N GLY A 683 -48.48 -10.07 12.23
CA GLY A 683 -49.82 -9.62 11.79
C GLY A 683 -50.40 -8.48 12.65
N LYS A 684 -49.69 -7.95 13.61
CA LYS A 684 -50.11 -6.76 14.38
C LYS A 684 -49.35 -5.51 13.95
N PRO A 685 -49.99 -4.33 13.99
CA PRO A 685 -49.32 -3.08 13.68
C PRO A 685 -48.35 -2.66 14.80
N ILE A 686 -47.33 -1.83 14.44
CA ILE A 686 -46.45 -1.13 15.37
C ILE A 686 -47.04 0.25 15.69
N ASP A 687 -46.76 0.72 16.89
CA ASP A 687 -47.11 2.13 17.25
C ASP A 687 -46.29 3.12 16.40
N LYS A 688 -46.93 4.21 15.99
CA LYS A 688 -46.35 5.22 15.10
C LYS A 688 -45.08 5.87 15.69
N GLN A 689 -45.02 6.10 17.01
CA GLN A 689 -43.86 6.74 17.63
C GLN A 689 -42.59 5.86 17.53
N THR A 690 -42.74 4.54 17.73
CA THR A 690 -41.66 3.59 17.58
C THR A 690 -41.22 3.47 16.11
N TYR A 691 -42.16 3.44 15.17
CA TYR A 691 -41.88 3.40 13.74
C TYR A 691 -41.09 4.63 13.29
N ASP A 692 -41.56 5.83 13.61
CA ASP A 692 -40.92 7.11 13.26
C ASP A 692 -39.50 7.21 13.89
N ALA A 693 -39.34 6.76 15.14
CA ALA A 693 -38.03 6.72 15.78
C ALA A 693 -37.08 5.75 15.06
N THR A 694 -37.57 4.58 14.62
CA THR A 694 -36.78 3.59 13.88
C THR A 694 -36.31 4.13 12.55
N LEU A 695 -37.14 4.87 11.82
CA LEU A 695 -36.74 5.52 10.57
C LEU A 695 -35.66 6.58 10.79
N ARG A 696 -35.75 7.37 11.88
CA ARG A 696 -34.68 8.33 12.26
C ARG A 696 -33.37 7.60 12.58
N PHE A 697 -33.43 6.46 13.23
CA PHE A 697 -32.24 5.65 13.49
C PHE A 697 -31.63 5.09 12.21
N PHE A 698 -32.46 4.65 11.27
CA PHE A 698 -31.96 4.29 9.94
C PHE A 698 -31.29 5.46 9.23
N ASP A 699 -31.88 6.65 9.22
CA ASP A 699 -31.28 7.85 8.64
C ASP A 699 -29.88 8.11 9.22
N THR A 700 -29.74 8.04 10.56
CA THR A 700 -28.46 8.23 11.25
C THR A 700 -27.45 7.14 10.90
N LEU A 701 -27.86 5.87 10.95
CA LEU A 701 -26.98 4.73 10.63
C LEU A 701 -26.50 4.76 9.17
N LEU A 702 -27.37 5.12 8.23
CA LEU A 702 -26.99 5.29 6.83
C LEU A 702 -26.00 6.43 6.64
N LYS A 703 -26.16 7.54 7.36
CA LYS A 703 -25.18 8.65 7.36
C LYS A 703 -23.82 8.21 7.90
N MET A 704 -23.78 7.42 8.99
CA MET A 704 -22.54 6.87 9.54
C MET A 704 -21.85 5.89 8.57
N LEU A 705 -22.61 5.12 7.80
CA LEU A 705 -22.10 4.15 6.84
C LEU A 705 -21.72 4.76 5.48
N HIS A 706 -22.30 5.93 5.13
CA HIS A 706 -22.19 6.50 3.80
C HIS A 706 -20.74 6.70 3.29
N PRO A 707 -19.78 7.17 4.09
CA PRO A 707 -18.40 7.28 3.63
C PRO A 707 -17.82 5.95 3.13
N PHE A 708 -18.20 4.85 3.74
CA PHE A 708 -17.70 3.51 3.44
C PHE A 708 -18.47 2.83 2.31
N MET A 709 -19.79 2.97 2.31
CA MET A 709 -20.73 2.23 1.45
C MET A 709 -21.73 3.19 0.79
N PRO A 710 -21.26 4.03 -0.16
CA PRO A 710 -22.03 5.16 -0.64
C PRO A 710 -23.30 4.79 -1.43
N PHE A 711 -23.32 3.66 -2.14
CA PHE A 711 -24.42 3.34 -3.05
C PHE A 711 -25.65 2.80 -2.33
N ILE A 712 -25.48 1.80 -1.48
CA ILE A 712 -26.62 1.24 -0.74
C ILE A 712 -27.22 2.27 0.23
N THR A 713 -26.35 3.08 0.83
CA THR A 713 -26.80 4.12 1.76
C THR A 713 -27.59 5.22 1.07
N GLU A 714 -27.15 5.68 -0.11
CA GLU A 714 -27.92 6.62 -0.92
C GLU A 714 -29.28 6.02 -1.32
N GLU A 715 -29.31 4.79 -1.84
CA GLU A 715 -30.56 4.14 -2.28
C GLU A 715 -31.56 4.07 -1.13
N LEU A 716 -31.16 3.56 0.02
CA LEU A 716 -32.07 3.41 1.15
C LEU A 716 -32.46 4.74 1.77
N TRP A 717 -31.54 5.70 1.83
CA TRP A 717 -31.83 7.05 2.37
C TRP A 717 -32.89 7.78 1.55
N GLN A 718 -32.87 7.64 0.24
CA GLN A 718 -33.89 8.20 -0.64
C GLN A 718 -35.28 7.54 -0.48
N HIS A 719 -35.32 6.33 0.14
CA HIS A 719 -36.58 5.64 0.42
C HIS A 719 -37.16 5.92 1.82
N ILE A 720 -36.39 6.54 2.73
CA ILE A 720 -36.90 6.84 4.09
C ILE A 720 -37.98 7.92 4.06
N PHE A 721 -37.72 9.02 3.32
CA PHE A 721 -38.61 10.16 3.19
C PHE A 721 -38.68 10.62 1.73
N ASP A 722 -39.74 11.35 1.38
CA ASP A 722 -39.78 12.02 0.07
C ASP A 722 -38.69 13.08 -0.03
N ARG A 723 -37.90 13.04 -1.11
CA ARG A 723 -36.76 13.94 -1.35
C ARG A 723 -36.98 14.75 -2.62
N ASN A 724 -36.39 15.96 -2.66
CA ASN A 724 -36.35 16.76 -3.87
C ASN A 724 -35.17 16.31 -4.78
N GLU A 725 -35.27 16.68 -6.05
CA GLU A 725 -34.15 16.47 -6.98
C GLU A 725 -32.92 17.29 -6.53
N GLY A 726 -31.73 16.67 -6.55
CA GLY A 726 -30.49 17.26 -6.06
C GLY A 726 -30.17 16.99 -4.60
N GLU A 727 -31.14 16.51 -3.79
CA GLU A 727 -30.86 16.07 -2.41
C GLU A 727 -30.10 14.74 -2.42
N SER A 728 -29.07 14.65 -1.58
CA SER A 728 -28.24 13.45 -1.43
C SER A 728 -27.75 13.34 0.01
N ILE A 729 -27.66 12.10 0.49
CA ILE A 729 -27.10 11.77 1.80
C ILE A 729 -25.67 12.31 1.99
N MET A 730 -24.89 12.42 0.92
CA MET A 730 -23.51 12.91 0.99
C MET A 730 -23.39 14.39 1.37
N LEU A 731 -24.46 15.16 1.27
CA LEU A 731 -24.51 16.58 1.65
C LEU A 731 -25.08 16.79 3.05
N GLU A 732 -25.56 15.71 3.66
CA GLU A 732 -26.20 15.75 4.97
C GLU A 732 -25.17 15.73 6.09
N LYS A 733 -25.29 16.66 7.01
CA LYS A 733 -24.45 16.68 8.21
C LYS A 733 -24.92 15.63 9.22
N LEU A 734 -23.95 15.03 9.90
CA LEU A 734 -24.18 14.16 11.03
C LEU A 734 -23.64 14.84 12.30
N GLU A 735 -24.56 15.48 13.02
CA GLU A 735 -24.21 16.15 14.28
C GLU A 735 -24.99 15.48 15.42
N LEU A 736 -24.31 14.67 16.24
CA LEU A 736 -24.86 14.06 17.44
C LEU A 736 -24.16 14.64 18.67
N ALA A 737 -24.97 14.99 19.69
CA ALA A 737 -24.43 15.40 20.98
C ALA A 737 -23.68 14.21 21.64
N LEU A 738 -22.74 14.50 22.53
CA LEU A 738 -22.11 13.47 23.35
C LEU A 738 -23.16 12.87 24.32
N PRO A 739 -23.05 11.58 24.65
CA PRO A 739 -23.95 10.94 25.60
C PRO A 739 -23.81 11.56 27.01
N THR A 740 -24.94 11.83 27.64
CA THR A 740 -24.97 12.28 29.03
C THR A 740 -24.60 11.17 29.99
N ASP A 741 -24.32 11.48 31.26
CA ASP A 741 -24.00 10.46 32.26
C ASP A 741 -25.17 9.50 32.56
N GLU A 742 -26.42 10.02 32.44
CA GLU A 742 -27.63 9.19 32.54
C GLU A 742 -27.72 8.20 31.34
N GLU A 743 -27.40 8.67 30.14
CA GLU A 743 -27.36 7.82 28.93
C GLU A 743 -26.27 6.77 29.01
N LYS A 744 -25.07 7.10 29.51
CA LYS A 744 -24.00 6.12 29.76
C LYS A 744 -24.40 5.07 30.79
N THR A 745 -25.12 5.47 31.84
CA THR A 745 -25.66 4.53 32.84
C THR A 745 -26.68 3.60 32.20
N LEU A 746 -27.60 4.14 31.38
CA LEU A 746 -28.58 3.36 30.65
C LEU A 746 -27.92 2.33 29.72
N ILE A 747 -26.88 2.73 28.99
CA ILE A 747 -26.12 1.80 28.15
C ILE A 747 -25.56 0.63 28.98
N ALA A 748 -24.92 0.91 30.11
CA ALA A 748 -24.35 -0.11 30.99
C ALA A 748 -25.41 -1.06 31.57
N GLU A 749 -26.57 -0.52 31.97
CA GLU A 749 -27.69 -1.30 32.48
C GLU A 749 -28.27 -2.25 31.40
N ILE A 750 -28.42 -1.77 30.18
CA ILE A 750 -28.89 -2.59 29.07
C ILE A 750 -27.83 -3.67 28.67
N GLU A 751 -26.53 -3.38 28.78
CA GLU A 751 -25.51 -4.43 28.58
C GLU A 751 -25.63 -5.55 29.61
N ASN A 752 -25.91 -5.25 30.88
CA ASN A 752 -26.19 -6.27 31.88
C ASN A 752 -27.50 -7.03 31.56
N MET A 753 -28.54 -6.32 31.15
CA MET A 753 -29.81 -6.91 30.71
C MET A 753 -29.59 -7.90 29.55
N LYS A 754 -28.75 -7.54 28.56
CA LYS A 754 -28.37 -8.45 27.46
C LYS A 754 -27.69 -9.73 27.97
N GLN A 755 -26.84 -9.64 29.01
CA GLN A 755 -26.18 -10.81 29.62
C GLN A 755 -27.23 -11.72 30.29
N ILE A 756 -28.26 -11.15 30.95
CA ILE A 756 -29.36 -11.93 31.53
C ILE A 756 -30.08 -12.73 30.43
N VAL A 757 -30.46 -12.04 29.34
CA VAL A 757 -31.10 -12.70 28.18
C VAL A 757 -30.18 -13.75 27.57
N GLY A 758 -28.88 -13.47 27.46
CA GLY A 758 -27.84 -14.42 27.01
C GLY A 758 -27.75 -15.66 27.91
N GLY A 759 -27.79 -15.49 29.23
CA GLY A 759 -27.82 -16.57 30.21
C GLY A 759 -29.02 -17.47 30.03
N ILE A 760 -30.19 -16.88 29.86
CA ILE A 760 -31.45 -17.66 29.62
C ILE A 760 -31.37 -18.42 28.30
N ARG A 761 -30.88 -17.81 27.23
CA ARG A 761 -30.68 -18.48 25.92
C ARG A 761 -29.66 -19.62 26.02
N THR A 762 -28.62 -19.47 26.83
CA THR A 762 -27.65 -20.52 27.11
C THR A 762 -28.31 -21.70 27.83
N VAL A 763 -29.14 -21.45 28.86
CA VAL A 763 -29.91 -22.50 29.54
C VAL A 763 -30.83 -23.22 28.56
N ARG A 764 -31.57 -22.50 27.69
CA ARG A 764 -32.41 -23.13 26.65
C ARG A 764 -31.59 -24.06 25.74
N ASN A 765 -30.45 -23.61 25.25
CA ASN A 765 -29.59 -24.40 24.36
C ASN A 765 -29.05 -25.65 25.08
N GLN A 766 -28.55 -25.50 26.30
CA GLN A 766 -28.02 -26.61 27.09
C GLN A 766 -29.05 -27.67 27.43
N LYS A 767 -30.30 -27.24 27.64
CA LYS A 767 -31.42 -28.11 28.02
C LYS A 767 -32.33 -28.50 26.84
N ASN A 768 -31.96 -28.14 25.59
CA ASN A 768 -32.75 -28.38 24.37
C ASN A 768 -34.19 -27.86 24.41
N ILE A 769 -34.43 -26.75 25.10
CA ILE A 769 -35.77 -26.15 25.21
C ILE A 769 -36.04 -25.30 23.96
N ALA A 770 -37.10 -25.62 23.25
CA ALA A 770 -37.47 -24.91 22.02
C ALA A 770 -37.70 -23.39 22.30
N PRO A 771 -37.30 -22.49 21.39
CA PRO A 771 -37.45 -21.03 21.60
C PRO A 771 -38.88 -20.58 21.88
N LYS A 772 -39.89 -21.26 21.35
CA LYS A 772 -41.29 -20.93 21.54
C LYS A 772 -41.87 -21.33 22.90
N VAL A 773 -41.16 -22.12 23.73
CA VAL A 773 -41.61 -22.53 25.06
C VAL A 773 -41.47 -21.35 26.00
N LEU A 774 -42.51 -20.99 26.71
CA LEU A 774 -42.48 -19.96 27.76
C LEU A 774 -41.70 -20.49 28.98
N LEU A 775 -40.84 -19.67 29.54
CA LEU A 775 -40.06 -19.97 30.73
C LEU A 775 -40.38 -18.95 31.83
N SER A 776 -40.14 -19.33 33.08
CA SER A 776 -40.07 -18.38 34.20
C SER A 776 -38.64 -18.08 34.55
N LEU A 777 -38.38 -16.87 35.05
CA LEU A 777 -37.07 -16.46 35.56
C LEU A 777 -37.20 -16.14 37.04
N GLU A 778 -36.39 -16.76 37.86
CA GLU A 778 -36.19 -16.42 39.28
C GLU A 778 -34.99 -15.48 39.43
N VAL A 779 -35.19 -14.36 40.11
CA VAL A 779 -34.11 -13.42 40.52
C VAL A 779 -33.86 -13.61 41.98
N VAL A 780 -32.68 -14.12 42.36
CA VAL A 780 -32.38 -14.42 43.75
C VAL A 780 -32.02 -13.15 44.51
N GLY A 781 -32.87 -12.77 45.45
CA GLY A 781 -32.75 -11.53 46.19
C GLY A 781 -33.48 -10.35 45.55
N LYS A 782 -32.90 -9.14 45.56
CA LYS A 782 -33.49 -7.97 45.00
C LYS A 782 -33.38 -7.93 43.47
N ASN A 783 -34.48 -7.73 42.80
CA ASN A 783 -34.46 -7.50 41.35
C ASN A 783 -33.98 -6.09 41.00
N ASN A 784 -32.71 -5.94 40.72
CA ASN A 784 -32.12 -4.68 40.30
C ASN A 784 -32.47 -4.26 38.86
N TYR A 785 -33.07 -5.19 38.09
CA TYR A 785 -33.43 -4.99 36.66
C TYR A 785 -34.95 -4.94 36.45
N GLU A 786 -35.75 -4.67 37.48
CA GLU A 786 -37.22 -4.63 37.41
C GLU A 786 -37.74 -3.66 36.35
N ALA A 787 -37.05 -2.54 36.13
CA ALA A 787 -37.35 -1.58 35.10
C ALA A 787 -37.36 -2.16 33.70
N TYR A 788 -36.53 -3.19 33.47
CA TYR A 788 -36.29 -3.86 32.18
C TYR A 788 -37.02 -5.20 32.02
N ASN A 789 -37.83 -5.64 33.03
CA ASN A 789 -38.56 -6.92 32.98
C ASN A 789 -39.36 -7.11 31.71
N CYS A 790 -40.01 -6.05 31.19
CA CYS A 790 -40.76 -6.11 29.93
C CYS A 790 -39.89 -6.44 28.73
N VAL A 791 -38.63 -5.97 28.68
CA VAL A 791 -37.68 -6.27 27.60
C VAL A 791 -37.11 -7.68 27.78
N ILE A 792 -36.71 -8.06 29.00
CA ILE A 792 -36.19 -9.39 29.29
C ILE A 792 -37.23 -10.47 28.97
N ALA A 793 -38.46 -10.27 29.39
CA ALA A 793 -39.56 -11.19 29.11
C ALA A 793 -39.79 -11.37 27.61
N LYS A 794 -39.82 -10.28 26.84
CA LYS A 794 -39.96 -10.32 25.38
C LYS A 794 -38.78 -11.01 24.69
N MET A 795 -37.57 -10.63 25.03
CA MET A 795 -36.35 -11.11 24.35
C MET A 795 -35.99 -12.55 24.70
N ALA A 796 -36.34 -13.02 25.88
CA ALA A 796 -36.11 -14.39 26.34
C ALA A 796 -37.35 -15.30 26.28
N ASN A 797 -38.50 -14.77 25.83
CA ASN A 797 -39.77 -15.49 25.77
C ASN A 797 -40.16 -16.07 27.14
N LEU A 798 -40.40 -15.17 28.13
CA LEU A 798 -40.74 -15.53 29.48
C LEU A 798 -42.20 -15.22 29.76
N GLU A 799 -42.86 -16.11 30.57
CA GLU A 799 -44.18 -15.84 31.11
C GLU A 799 -44.17 -15.05 32.39
N SER A 800 -43.08 -15.16 33.19
CA SER A 800 -42.95 -14.45 34.46
C SER A 800 -41.49 -14.22 34.86
N ILE A 801 -41.29 -13.16 35.67
CA ILE A 801 -40.01 -12.86 36.31
C ILE A 801 -40.31 -12.61 37.79
N ASN A 802 -39.81 -13.45 38.69
CA ASN A 802 -40.13 -13.43 40.12
C ASN A 802 -38.88 -13.23 40.96
N ALA A 803 -38.94 -12.30 41.89
CA ALA A 803 -37.91 -12.20 42.94
C ALA A 803 -38.16 -13.30 43.96
N VAL A 804 -37.10 -14.05 44.33
CA VAL A 804 -37.14 -15.16 45.27
C VAL A 804 -36.00 -15.04 46.27
N ASP A 805 -36.18 -15.48 47.50
CA ASP A 805 -35.12 -15.51 48.50
C ASP A 805 -34.08 -16.62 48.18
N GLU A 806 -34.56 -17.75 47.70
CA GLU A 806 -33.71 -18.87 47.26
C GLU A 806 -34.24 -19.43 45.93
N LYS A 807 -33.32 -19.89 45.08
CA LYS A 807 -33.68 -20.52 43.81
C LYS A 807 -34.40 -21.85 44.00
N SER A 808 -35.28 -22.19 43.10
CA SER A 808 -35.92 -23.52 43.06
C SER A 808 -34.88 -24.64 42.92
N SER A 809 -35.15 -25.76 43.53
CA SER A 809 -34.23 -26.93 43.60
C SER A 809 -33.91 -27.52 42.22
N ASP A 810 -34.83 -27.38 41.27
CA ASP A 810 -34.75 -27.90 39.90
C ASP A 810 -34.37 -26.81 38.88
N ALA A 811 -33.98 -25.62 39.34
CA ALA A 811 -33.63 -24.50 38.49
C ALA A 811 -32.15 -24.51 38.02
N SER A 812 -31.95 -24.20 36.75
CA SER A 812 -30.62 -23.93 36.20
C SER A 812 -30.22 -22.50 36.47
N ALA A 813 -29.14 -22.29 37.24
CA ALA A 813 -28.70 -20.99 37.70
C ALA A 813 -27.54 -20.45 36.84
N PHE A 814 -27.46 -19.10 36.71
CA PHE A 814 -26.35 -18.36 36.14
C PHE A 814 -26.17 -17.02 36.86
N MET A 815 -25.02 -16.40 36.68
CA MET A 815 -24.68 -15.11 37.28
C MET A 815 -24.51 -14.02 36.22
N VAL A 816 -24.92 -12.80 36.53
CA VAL A 816 -24.58 -11.58 35.78
C VAL A 816 -24.05 -10.55 36.78
N GLY A 817 -22.79 -10.21 36.68
CA GLY A 817 -22.12 -9.44 37.73
C GLY A 817 -22.19 -10.17 39.07
N THR A 818 -22.79 -9.52 40.07
CA THR A 818 -23.01 -10.06 41.41
C THR A 818 -24.40 -10.68 41.58
N ASP A 819 -25.30 -10.49 40.62
CA ASP A 819 -26.68 -10.92 40.73
C ASP A 819 -26.87 -12.38 40.24
N SER A 820 -27.67 -13.17 40.99
CA SER A 820 -27.94 -14.56 40.67
C SER A 820 -29.32 -14.72 40.05
N PHE A 821 -29.37 -15.45 38.95
CA PHE A 821 -30.57 -15.76 38.17
C PHE A 821 -30.74 -17.28 38.06
N ALA A 822 -31.99 -17.73 38.02
CA ALA A 822 -32.27 -19.15 37.83
C ALA A 822 -33.50 -19.35 36.96
N VAL A 823 -33.49 -20.38 36.13
CA VAL A 823 -34.61 -20.83 35.29
C VAL A 823 -35.13 -22.13 35.85
N PRO A 824 -36.34 -22.14 36.46
CA PRO A 824 -36.99 -23.39 36.89
C PRO A 824 -37.24 -24.29 35.68
N LEU A 825 -36.89 -25.56 35.80
CA LEU A 825 -36.95 -26.48 34.68
C LEU A 825 -38.19 -27.40 34.78
N GLY A 826 -38.66 -27.69 35.98
CA GLY A 826 -39.85 -28.49 36.22
C GLY A 826 -39.98 -29.70 35.29
N ASN A 827 -41.16 -29.83 34.64
CA ASN A 827 -41.44 -30.89 33.67
C ASN A 827 -40.97 -30.54 32.23
N LEU A 828 -40.21 -29.49 32.05
CA LEU A 828 -39.75 -29.01 30.73
C LEU A 828 -38.60 -29.84 30.16
N ILE A 829 -38.00 -30.70 30.98
CA ILE A 829 -36.95 -31.62 30.53
C ILE A 829 -37.56 -32.98 30.29
N ASP A 830 -37.48 -33.46 29.07
CA ASP A 830 -37.65 -34.90 28.82
C ASP A 830 -36.43 -35.62 29.39
N VAL A 831 -36.56 -36.04 30.66
CA VAL A 831 -35.49 -36.71 31.42
C VAL A 831 -34.96 -37.92 30.66
N LYS A 832 -35.82 -38.63 29.92
CA LYS A 832 -35.42 -39.80 29.12
C LYS A 832 -34.58 -39.41 27.91
N ALA A 833 -34.99 -38.36 27.21
CA ALA A 833 -34.24 -37.86 26.06
C ALA A 833 -32.88 -37.21 26.47
N GLU A 834 -32.81 -36.53 27.62
CA GLU A 834 -31.59 -35.96 28.16
C GLU A 834 -30.60 -37.04 28.65
N ILE A 835 -31.11 -38.10 29.29
CA ILE A 835 -30.29 -39.26 29.63
C ILE A 835 -29.73 -39.92 28.37
N GLU A 836 -30.55 -40.18 27.34
CA GLU A 836 -30.08 -40.77 26.08
C GLU A 836 -28.99 -39.91 25.40
N LYS A 837 -29.12 -38.57 25.47
CA LYS A 837 -28.13 -37.65 24.93
C LYS A 837 -26.82 -37.69 25.72
N LEU A 838 -26.90 -37.62 27.05
CA LEU A 838 -25.74 -37.72 27.91
C LEU A 838 -25.03 -39.07 27.81
N GLU A 839 -25.78 -40.17 27.64
CA GLU A 839 -25.22 -41.49 27.38
C GLU A 839 -24.51 -41.59 26.02
N LYS A 840 -25.01 -40.92 24.97
CA LYS A 840 -24.32 -40.82 23.67
C LYS A 840 -23.03 -39.99 23.77
N GLU A 841 -23.08 -38.85 24.50
CA GLU A 841 -21.92 -38.02 24.73
C GLU A 841 -20.86 -38.73 25.58
N LEU A 842 -21.31 -39.48 26.60
CA LEU A 842 -20.46 -40.34 27.45
C LEU A 842 -19.74 -41.39 26.59
N ALA A 843 -20.48 -42.11 25.74
CA ALA A 843 -19.94 -43.15 24.88
C ALA A 843 -18.90 -42.56 23.88
N HIS A 844 -19.16 -41.35 23.35
CA HIS A 844 -18.24 -40.67 22.46
C HIS A 844 -16.95 -40.24 23.19
N LEU A 845 -17.05 -39.65 24.40
CA LEU A 845 -15.93 -39.26 25.21
C LEU A 845 -15.11 -40.47 25.73
N GLU A 846 -15.75 -41.57 26.11
CA GLU A 846 -15.06 -42.81 26.48
C GLU A 846 -14.31 -43.40 25.28
N GLY A 847 -14.90 -43.35 24.06
CA GLY A 847 -14.23 -43.75 22.84
C GLY A 847 -13.01 -42.86 22.52
N PHE A 848 -13.16 -41.54 22.68
CA PHE A 848 -12.06 -40.57 22.52
C PHE A 848 -10.96 -40.80 23.54
N LEU A 849 -11.27 -40.93 24.82
CA LEU A 849 -10.34 -41.20 25.93
C LEU A 849 -9.55 -42.50 25.71
N LYS A 850 -10.23 -43.55 25.20
CA LYS A 850 -9.58 -44.81 24.83
C LYS A 850 -8.52 -44.60 23.75
N GLY A 851 -8.83 -43.76 22.75
CA GLY A 851 -7.86 -43.39 21.69
C GLY A 851 -6.65 -42.59 22.22
N VAL A 852 -6.89 -41.63 23.13
CA VAL A 852 -5.84 -40.82 23.77
C VAL A 852 -4.96 -41.72 24.64
N LYS A 853 -5.55 -42.61 25.45
CA LYS A 853 -4.81 -43.57 26.31
C LYS A 853 -3.99 -44.55 25.48
N ALA A 854 -4.51 -45.03 24.38
CA ALA A 854 -3.77 -45.91 23.46
C ALA A 854 -2.56 -45.21 22.85
N LYS A 855 -2.67 -43.91 22.52
CA LYS A 855 -1.51 -43.10 22.06
C LYS A 855 -0.47 -42.92 23.13
N LEU A 856 -0.89 -42.60 24.36
CA LEU A 856 0.00 -42.38 25.49
C LEU A 856 0.62 -43.68 26.03
N SER A 857 0.03 -44.86 25.79
CA SER A 857 0.59 -46.19 26.10
C SER A 857 1.53 -46.74 25.01
N ASN A 858 1.65 -46.07 23.85
CA ASN A 858 2.56 -46.47 22.81
C ASN A 858 3.97 -45.95 23.14
N GLU A 859 4.87 -46.85 23.54
CA GLU A 859 6.23 -46.53 23.94
C GLU A 859 7.01 -45.80 22.84
N ASN A 860 6.79 -46.16 21.56
CA ASN A 860 7.44 -45.48 20.44
C ASN A 860 6.95 -44.03 20.25
N PHE A 861 5.67 -43.76 20.49
CA PHE A 861 5.12 -42.39 20.43
C PHE A 861 5.69 -41.54 21.58
N VAL A 862 5.68 -42.09 22.82
CA VAL A 862 6.17 -41.36 24.01
C VAL A 862 7.67 -41.10 23.93
N ALA A 863 8.46 -42.00 23.33
CA ALA A 863 9.90 -41.85 23.22
C ALA A 863 10.37 -40.87 22.14
N HIS A 864 9.56 -40.64 21.10
CA HIS A 864 9.98 -39.85 19.90
C HIS A 864 9.16 -38.58 19.66
N ALA A 865 8.00 -38.41 20.32
CA ALA A 865 7.20 -37.19 20.16
C ALA A 865 7.74 -36.01 20.98
N PRO A 866 7.67 -34.77 20.47
CA PRO A 866 8.05 -33.58 21.24
C PRO A 866 7.29 -33.49 22.57
N GLU A 867 7.97 -33.08 23.61
CA GLU A 867 7.42 -32.99 25.00
C GLU A 867 6.11 -32.17 25.08
N ALA A 868 6.00 -31.09 24.27
CA ALA A 868 4.79 -30.28 24.17
C ALA A 868 3.59 -31.06 23.59
N VAL A 869 3.82 -32.03 22.71
CA VAL A 869 2.77 -32.89 22.12
C VAL A 869 2.30 -33.90 23.17
N ILE A 870 3.22 -34.48 23.90
CA ILE A 870 2.88 -35.42 25.00
C ILE A 870 2.10 -34.71 26.10
N ALA A 871 2.53 -33.50 26.49
CA ALA A 871 1.83 -32.67 27.47
C ALA A 871 0.40 -32.33 27.03
N LYS A 872 0.21 -32.03 25.73
CA LYS A 872 -1.11 -31.76 25.13
C LYS A 872 -2.01 -33.00 25.15
N GLU A 873 -1.50 -34.17 24.84
CA GLU A 873 -2.28 -35.45 24.93
C GLU A 873 -2.60 -35.84 26.37
N ARG A 874 -1.70 -35.63 27.33
CA ARG A 874 -1.98 -35.82 28.78
C ARG A 874 -3.07 -34.84 29.27
N LYS A 875 -3.03 -33.58 28.83
CA LYS A 875 -4.10 -32.63 29.17
C LYS A 875 -5.44 -33.08 28.61
N LYS A 876 -5.49 -33.54 27.36
CA LYS A 876 -6.72 -34.13 26.78
C LYS A 876 -7.24 -35.31 27.56
N GLN A 877 -6.36 -36.16 28.08
CA GLN A 877 -6.75 -37.29 28.96
C GLN A 877 -7.41 -36.78 30.24
N SER A 878 -6.76 -35.85 30.95
CA SER A 878 -7.28 -35.29 32.20
C SER A 878 -8.63 -34.61 32.02
N ASP A 879 -8.71 -33.70 30.99
CA ASP A 879 -9.93 -32.96 30.66
C ASP A 879 -11.09 -33.91 30.29
N SER A 880 -10.80 -35.03 29.62
CA SER A 880 -11.81 -36.03 29.24
C SER A 880 -12.26 -36.89 30.43
N GLU A 881 -11.36 -37.27 31.30
CA GLU A 881 -11.69 -38.03 32.52
C GLU A 881 -12.59 -37.22 33.48
N GLU A 882 -12.29 -35.92 33.66
CA GLU A 882 -13.09 -35.02 34.48
C GLU A 882 -14.50 -34.80 33.86
N LYS A 883 -14.59 -34.64 32.55
CA LYS A 883 -15.88 -34.54 31.85
C LYS A 883 -16.71 -35.84 31.95
N ILE A 884 -16.09 -36.99 31.82
CA ILE A 884 -16.75 -38.30 31.94
C ILE A 884 -17.33 -38.46 33.34
N GLU A 885 -16.59 -38.10 34.39
CA GLU A 885 -17.11 -38.15 35.76
C GLU A 885 -18.28 -37.22 35.98
N THR A 886 -18.19 -35.99 35.44
CA THR A 886 -19.28 -35.00 35.49
C THR A 886 -20.53 -35.50 34.80
N ILE A 887 -20.40 -36.07 33.60
CA ILE A 887 -21.56 -36.61 32.84
C ILE A 887 -22.16 -37.79 33.56
N LYS A 888 -21.38 -38.72 34.14
CA LYS A 888 -21.88 -39.85 34.91
C LYS A 888 -22.67 -39.41 36.16
N ALA A 889 -22.16 -38.42 36.87
CA ALA A 889 -22.86 -37.82 38.01
C ALA A 889 -24.19 -37.19 37.60
N ASN A 890 -24.21 -36.46 36.46
CA ASN A 890 -25.43 -35.85 35.91
C ASN A 890 -26.46 -36.90 35.49
N ILE A 891 -26.06 -38.01 34.86
CA ILE A 891 -26.96 -39.13 34.52
C ILE A 891 -27.54 -39.78 35.77
N GLU A 892 -26.73 -39.99 36.81
CA GLU A 892 -27.22 -40.55 38.07
C GLU A 892 -28.23 -39.64 38.80
N GLU A 893 -27.99 -38.32 38.75
CA GLU A 893 -28.90 -37.31 39.30
C GLU A 893 -30.23 -37.30 38.53
N LEU A 894 -30.18 -37.34 37.19
CA LEU A 894 -31.35 -37.37 36.32
C LEU A 894 -32.17 -38.70 36.51
N ARG A 895 -31.52 -39.82 36.78
CA ARG A 895 -32.18 -41.10 37.04
C ARG A 895 -32.89 -41.15 38.42
N LYS A 896 -32.50 -40.25 39.36
CA LYS A 896 -33.17 -40.11 40.65
C LYS A 896 -34.43 -39.22 40.58
N LYS A 897 -34.57 -38.43 39.55
CA LYS A 897 -35.74 -37.61 39.20
C LYS A 897 -36.74 -38.43 38.40
#